data_01b4179a89e8262003b0d67e733e1bea
#
_entry.id   01b4179a89e8262003b0d67e733e1bea
#
_cell.length_a   1.000
_cell.length_b   1.000
_cell.length_c   1.000
_cell.angle_alpha   90.00
_cell.angle_beta   90.00
_cell.angle_gamma   90.00
#
_symmetry.space_group_name_H-M   'P 1'
#
loop_
_entity.id
_entity.type
_entity.pdbx_description
1 polymer ?
#
loop_
_entity_poly.entity_id
_entity_poly.type
_entity_poly.pdbx_seq_one_letter_code
_entity_poly.pdbx_strand_id
1 'polypeptide(L)'
;MMKKLFLSAYALSFLISVFAQDVVNHAVARDFTVNQALVTLMSGDKKCYNTSSVSSIDLDHHSDKVTVTTTSGGSDVFNGSVYSIAFSKRVNTENAVQITEAKGWLESAYVLFADFIGATSYHVYVKGGQYSDFTQIDNQLIRSYGTHNRADAMGLKAGDYAMKVVPVVDETEINEAATIVDNLTVKSFNRDGYAHYNASSGIGAYTNDGTLKNGARIIYVSKANAKTVSLEMQVDNKGKMETRTGIQNIIQAYEKGVETRPLVVRVIGLLKKADMDELGSSAIGLQVKGKGQNMNLTIEGVGSDATFHGFGVLVRACKYVELRNFGVMMHEEDGISFDTDNEHVWGHHLDIFYGKNKGGDKAKGDGSFDVKGTLYCTVSDNHFWDSGKCNLNSNGDEVDFVTYRHNWYDHSDSRHPRVRKSKHLHVYNNYFDGNSKYGVGATTGSCIFVEKNYYRNCKYPMLISKQGSDIHNGVGSAADTKGTFSSEDGGIIKAFDNYMTGQKSFEPYIAGDATYSKHFDAYVVENRNEQLPSEVVTLQGGTGYNNFDTASDFYSYSPDAAADVPAVVTGHYGAGRCNHGDFQYTFDNATEDANYDVILDLSNKLEAYASSLVKIYCLDEYSDEQPGGDEPTPELGGDDPDPQSQDSVVIVTFNGSSSNAMFTAAENYGDGKITYDGTYYKKGEKLDSKGSVVFTPQKDYNMVLVLATVKPGRDVKINGEKTTVSGAENAEGAYYELLPISVTADTEYKITKGSAEAILMLIKLTPKE
;
A
#
# COMPACT_ATOMS: atom_id res chain seq x y z
N MET A 1 34.08 -15.38 -37.55
CA MET A 1 35.20 -14.89 -36.76
C MET A 1 34.66 -14.38 -35.44
N MET A 2 34.77 -15.14 -34.35
CA MET A 2 34.21 -14.77 -33.05
C MET A 2 34.96 -13.59 -32.43
N LYS A 3 34.30 -12.50 -32.14
CA LYS A 3 34.85 -11.47 -31.26
C LYS A 3 34.38 -11.78 -29.83
N LYS A 4 35.26 -12.24 -28.97
CA LYS A 4 35.07 -12.30 -27.53
C LYS A 4 35.14 -10.89 -26.98
N LEU A 5 34.07 -10.46 -26.30
CA LEU A 5 34.07 -9.24 -25.53
C LEU A 5 34.74 -9.52 -24.16
N PHE A 6 35.95 -8.98 -23.96
CA PHE A 6 36.60 -8.95 -22.67
C PHE A 6 36.13 -7.67 -21.95
N LEU A 7 35.40 -7.80 -20.84
CA LEU A 7 35.18 -6.68 -19.93
C LEU A 7 36.39 -6.59 -18.97
N SER A 8 37.16 -5.52 -19.10
CA SER A 8 38.22 -5.20 -18.16
C SER A 8 37.66 -4.58 -16.88
N ALA A 9 38.25 -4.97 -15.74
CA ALA A 9 37.86 -4.58 -14.40
C ALA A 9 37.95 -3.07 -14.16
N TYR A 10 36.84 -2.39 -14.10
CA TYR A 10 36.58 -1.19 -13.28
C TYR A 10 35.14 -1.28 -12.79
N ALA A 11 34.95 -1.05 -11.49
CA ALA A 11 33.65 -1.07 -10.84
C ALA A 11 32.70 -0.04 -11.47
N LEU A 12 31.93 -0.47 -12.45
CA LEU A 12 30.76 0.25 -12.94
C LEU A 12 29.67 -0.81 -13.13
N SER A 13 28.52 -0.60 -12.56
CA SER A 13 27.32 -1.34 -12.90
C SER A 13 27.04 -1.09 -14.38
N PHE A 14 27.22 -2.12 -15.23
CA PHE A 14 26.81 -2.03 -16.62
C PHE A 14 25.36 -2.46 -16.72
N LEU A 15 24.47 -1.50 -16.99
CA LEU A 15 23.18 -1.78 -17.57
C LEU A 15 23.46 -2.15 -19.04
N ILE A 16 23.23 -3.42 -19.41
CA ILE A 16 23.15 -3.78 -20.83
C ILE A 16 21.70 -3.58 -21.22
N SER A 17 21.37 -2.38 -21.73
CA SER A 17 20.12 -2.18 -22.45
C SER A 17 20.25 -2.93 -23.78
N VAL A 18 19.32 -3.83 -24.03
CA VAL A 18 19.24 -4.60 -25.29
C VAL A 18 18.62 -3.70 -26.35
N PHE A 19 19.36 -2.71 -26.83
CA PHE A 19 19.02 -2.01 -28.04
C PHE A 19 20.23 -1.97 -28.98
N ALA A 20 19.95 -2.32 -30.20
CA ALA A 20 20.75 -2.18 -31.41
C ALA A 20 21.68 -3.32 -31.78
N GLN A 21 21.38 -3.76 -32.91
CA GLN A 21 22.23 -4.24 -34.02
C GLN A 21 23.63 -4.72 -33.60
N ASP A 22 23.84 -5.97 -33.88
CA ASP A 22 25.10 -6.69 -33.92
C ASP A 22 25.66 -7.24 -32.60
N VAL A 23 25.07 -8.40 -32.25
CA VAL A 23 25.86 -9.58 -31.84
C VAL A 23 26.61 -9.50 -30.53
N VAL A 24 26.02 -9.99 -29.48
CA VAL A 24 26.74 -10.91 -28.59
C VAL A 24 25.84 -12.08 -28.24
N ASN A 25 26.06 -13.22 -28.85
CA ASN A 25 25.28 -14.42 -28.62
C ASN A 25 25.60 -15.14 -27.32
N HIS A 26 26.70 -14.80 -26.62
CA HIS A 26 27.09 -15.44 -25.36
C HIS A 26 27.75 -14.44 -24.41
N ALA A 27 27.09 -14.17 -23.27
CA ALA A 27 27.78 -13.59 -22.12
C ALA A 27 28.21 -14.74 -21.19
N VAL A 28 29.49 -14.98 -21.09
CA VAL A 28 30.03 -15.96 -20.11
C VAL A 28 30.41 -15.18 -18.86
N ALA A 29 29.66 -15.36 -17.79
CA ALA A 29 29.97 -14.79 -16.49
C ALA A 29 31.11 -15.56 -15.83
N ARG A 30 32.36 -15.28 -16.23
CA ARG A 30 33.58 -15.84 -15.63
C ARG A 30 34.53 -14.76 -15.13
N ASP A 31 34.03 -13.63 -14.71
CA ASP A 31 34.83 -12.66 -13.99
C ASP A 31 34.74 -12.98 -12.49
N PHE A 32 35.87 -13.37 -11.89
CA PHE A 32 36.00 -13.66 -10.46
C PHE A 32 35.64 -12.44 -9.57
N THR A 33 35.43 -11.25 -10.15
CA THR A 33 35.03 -10.06 -9.44
C THR A 33 33.50 -9.87 -9.39
N VAL A 34 32.76 -10.61 -10.23
CA VAL A 34 31.30 -10.55 -10.30
C VAL A 34 30.76 -11.93 -9.92
N ASN A 35 29.99 -12.01 -8.88
CA ASN A 35 29.46 -13.28 -8.36
C ASN A 35 27.93 -13.41 -8.45
N GLN A 36 27.25 -12.42 -9.00
CA GLN A 36 25.80 -12.45 -9.15
C GLN A 36 25.35 -11.87 -10.48
N ALA A 37 24.39 -12.54 -11.12
CA ALA A 37 23.64 -12.02 -12.26
C ALA A 37 22.15 -11.88 -11.85
N LEU A 38 21.59 -10.71 -12.04
CA LEU A 38 20.18 -10.41 -11.78
C LEU A 38 19.46 -10.14 -13.11
N VAL A 39 18.55 -11.03 -13.49
CA VAL A 39 17.65 -10.85 -14.63
C VAL A 39 16.38 -10.15 -14.14
N THR A 40 16.08 -9.00 -14.71
CA THR A 40 14.84 -8.26 -14.42
C THR A 40 13.93 -8.34 -15.64
N LEU A 41 12.68 -8.71 -15.45
CA LEU A 41 11.68 -8.83 -16.52
C LEU A 41 10.92 -7.50 -16.69
N MET A 42 10.27 -7.35 -17.82
CA MET A 42 9.38 -6.20 -18.11
C MET A 42 8.21 -6.12 -17.11
N SER A 43 7.78 -7.23 -16.55
CA SER A 43 6.79 -7.30 -15.47
C SER A 43 7.27 -6.73 -14.12
N GLY A 44 8.56 -6.38 -14.00
CA GLY A 44 9.21 -6.02 -12.74
C GLY A 44 9.71 -7.23 -11.93
N ASP A 45 9.40 -8.44 -12.35
CA ASP A 45 9.91 -9.65 -11.71
C ASP A 45 11.43 -9.77 -11.88
N LYS A 46 12.08 -10.41 -10.89
CA LYS A 46 13.54 -10.53 -10.87
C LYS A 46 13.94 -11.97 -10.60
N LYS A 47 14.94 -12.44 -11.31
CA LYS A 47 15.57 -13.74 -11.06
C LYS A 47 17.06 -13.56 -10.86
N CYS A 48 17.58 -14.11 -9.77
CA CYS A 48 18.98 -13.97 -9.38
C CYS A 48 19.73 -15.29 -9.57
N TYR A 49 20.94 -15.23 -10.09
CA TYR A 49 21.82 -16.35 -10.30
C TYR A 49 23.20 -16.08 -9.69
N ASN A 50 23.77 -17.06 -9.00
CA ASN A 50 25.19 -17.05 -8.71
C ASN A 50 25.96 -17.27 -10.00
N THR A 51 26.93 -16.42 -10.32
CA THR A 51 27.69 -16.55 -11.56
C THR A 51 28.48 -17.83 -11.63
N SER A 52 28.85 -18.43 -10.49
CA SER A 52 29.49 -19.75 -10.41
C SER A 52 28.55 -20.88 -10.86
N SER A 53 27.24 -20.72 -10.73
CA SER A 53 26.27 -21.72 -11.16
C SER A 53 25.75 -21.48 -12.59
N VAL A 54 26.20 -20.43 -13.27
CA VAL A 54 25.80 -20.11 -14.64
C VAL A 54 26.93 -20.52 -15.60
N SER A 55 26.60 -21.34 -16.59
CA SER A 55 27.53 -21.71 -17.68
C SER A 55 27.45 -20.74 -18.84
N SER A 56 26.26 -20.23 -19.19
CA SER A 56 26.10 -19.21 -20.21
C SER A 56 24.79 -18.43 -20.02
N ILE A 57 24.77 -17.21 -20.55
CA ILE A 57 23.57 -16.44 -20.78
C ILE A 57 23.54 -16.13 -22.27
N ASP A 58 22.58 -16.71 -22.98
CA ASP A 58 22.42 -16.58 -24.42
C ASP A 58 21.29 -15.62 -24.73
N LEU A 59 21.59 -14.61 -25.55
CA LEU A 59 20.65 -13.60 -26.01
C LEU A 59 20.32 -13.87 -27.47
N ASP A 60 19.08 -14.22 -27.76
CA ASP A 60 18.58 -14.38 -29.14
C ASP A 60 17.68 -13.22 -29.51
N HIS A 61 18.24 -12.23 -30.15
CA HIS A 61 17.56 -11.02 -30.55
C HIS A 61 16.56 -11.23 -31.74
N HIS A 62 16.55 -12.39 -32.37
CA HIS A 62 15.55 -12.69 -33.41
C HIS A 62 14.24 -13.21 -32.82
N SER A 63 14.29 -13.77 -31.63
CA SER A 63 13.12 -14.28 -30.92
C SER A 63 12.87 -13.60 -29.58
N ASP A 64 13.56 -12.48 -29.29
CA ASP A 64 13.53 -11.78 -28.01
C ASP A 64 13.66 -12.73 -26.79
N LYS A 65 14.53 -13.74 -26.96
CA LYS A 65 14.68 -14.82 -26.00
C LYS A 65 16.00 -14.72 -25.25
N VAL A 66 15.94 -14.80 -23.94
CA VAL A 66 17.11 -14.97 -23.07
C VAL A 66 17.11 -16.38 -22.50
N THR A 67 18.22 -17.08 -22.60
CA THR A 67 18.41 -18.40 -21.99
C THR A 67 19.57 -18.35 -21.01
N VAL A 68 19.30 -18.63 -19.74
CA VAL A 68 20.33 -18.78 -18.71
C VAL A 68 20.56 -20.27 -18.50
N THR A 69 21.74 -20.76 -18.87
CA THR A 69 22.11 -22.17 -18.69
C THR A 69 22.97 -22.32 -17.45
N THR A 70 22.62 -23.27 -16.59
CA THR A 70 23.35 -23.55 -15.36
C THR A 70 24.47 -24.58 -15.57
N THR A 71 25.43 -24.61 -14.68
CA THR A 71 26.53 -25.58 -14.69
C THR A 71 26.06 -27.01 -14.44
N SER A 72 24.89 -27.18 -13.81
CA SER A 72 24.21 -28.47 -13.63
C SER A 72 23.46 -28.96 -14.86
N GLY A 73 23.42 -28.17 -15.95
CA GLY A 73 22.77 -28.51 -17.22
C GLY A 73 21.30 -28.09 -17.33
N GLY A 74 20.71 -27.47 -16.31
CA GLY A 74 19.40 -26.85 -16.40
C GLY A 74 19.42 -25.55 -17.20
N SER A 75 18.29 -25.14 -17.74
CA SER A 75 18.16 -23.87 -18.46
C SER A 75 16.87 -23.16 -18.08
N ASP A 76 16.97 -21.87 -17.77
CA ASP A 76 15.84 -20.95 -17.66
C ASP A 76 15.70 -20.17 -18.96
N VAL A 77 14.48 -20.11 -19.47
CA VAL A 77 14.17 -19.46 -20.75
C VAL A 77 13.18 -18.33 -20.51
N PHE A 78 13.55 -17.13 -20.88
CA PHE A 78 12.72 -15.93 -20.80
C PHE A 78 12.38 -15.49 -22.24
N ASN A 79 11.10 -15.50 -22.59
CA ASN A 79 10.62 -15.15 -23.92
C ASN A 79 10.07 -13.72 -23.93
N GLY A 80 10.71 -12.83 -24.67
CA GLY A 80 10.22 -11.47 -24.96
C GLY A 80 10.02 -10.54 -23.76
N SER A 81 10.58 -10.86 -22.59
CA SER A 81 10.19 -10.22 -21.36
C SER A 81 11.35 -9.73 -20.47
N VAL A 82 12.59 -9.76 -20.99
CA VAL A 82 13.74 -9.32 -20.19
C VAL A 82 13.98 -7.83 -20.36
N TYR A 83 13.80 -7.06 -19.28
CA TYR A 83 14.09 -5.63 -19.22
C TYR A 83 15.60 -5.36 -19.08
N SER A 84 16.27 -6.07 -18.16
CA SER A 84 17.71 -5.90 -17.97
C SER A 84 18.38 -7.14 -17.37
N ILE A 85 19.67 -7.27 -17.59
CA ILE A 85 20.52 -8.22 -16.89
C ILE A 85 21.65 -7.44 -16.23
N ALA A 86 21.67 -7.39 -14.91
CA ALA A 86 22.69 -6.70 -14.13
C ALA A 86 23.67 -7.70 -13.51
N PHE A 87 24.95 -7.38 -13.56
CA PHE A 87 26.00 -8.15 -12.91
C PHE A 87 26.57 -7.35 -11.75
N SER A 88 26.65 -7.95 -10.58
CA SER A 88 27.18 -7.29 -9.39
C SER A 88 28.24 -8.12 -8.70
N LYS A 89 29.21 -7.46 -8.08
CA LYS A 89 30.12 -8.08 -7.13
C LYS A 89 29.51 -7.97 -5.75
N ARG A 90 29.25 -9.09 -5.11
CA ARG A 90 29.06 -9.13 -3.68
C ARG A 90 30.40 -9.46 -3.03
N VAL A 91 30.78 -8.63 -2.09
CA VAL A 91 32.00 -8.85 -1.33
C VAL A 91 31.71 -9.92 -0.29
N ASN A 92 32.18 -11.13 -0.54
CA ASN A 92 32.32 -12.13 0.50
C ASN A 92 33.74 -11.98 1.07
N THR A 93 33.84 -11.40 2.23
CA THR A 93 35.10 -11.41 2.97
C THR A 93 35.20 -12.73 3.70
N GLU A 94 35.88 -13.64 3.08
CA GLU A 94 36.60 -14.77 3.69
C GLU A 94 35.84 -15.56 4.77
N ASN A 95 35.31 -16.70 4.41
CA ASN A 95 34.97 -17.83 5.27
C ASN A 95 33.71 -17.71 6.20
N ALA A 96 32.98 -16.62 6.25
CA ALA A 96 31.74 -16.50 7.04
C ALA A 96 30.66 -15.68 6.34
N VAL A 97 29.38 -15.95 6.67
CA VAL A 97 28.25 -15.15 6.18
C VAL A 97 28.38 -13.72 6.68
N GLN A 98 28.33 -12.76 5.78
CA GLN A 98 28.40 -11.35 6.12
C GLN A 98 27.01 -10.80 6.47
N ILE A 99 26.81 -10.44 7.73
CA ILE A 99 25.60 -9.72 8.18
C ILE A 99 25.77 -8.23 7.87
N THR A 100 24.79 -7.64 7.21
CA THR A 100 24.78 -6.22 6.85
C THR A 100 23.91 -5.39 7.79
N GLU A 101 22.86 -6.00 8.34
CA GLU A 101 22.00 -5.41 9.35
C GLU A 101 21.35 -6.51 10.19
N ALA A 102 21.14 -6.26 11.48
CA ALA A 102 20.32 -7.11 12.33
C ALA A 102 19.66 -6.28 13.41
N LYS A 103 18.36 -6.47 13.63
CA LYS A 103 17.60 -5.74 14.64
C LYS A 103 16.48 -6.57 15.24
N GLY A 104 16.20 -6.32 16.53
CA GLY A 104 14.92 -6.68 17.12
C GLY A 104 13.84 -5.68 16.71
N TRP A 105 12.60 -6.15 16.65
CA TRP A 105 11.43 -5.34 16.43
C TRP A 105 10.30 -5.75 17.38
N LEU A 106 9.06 -5.53 17.02
CA LEU A 106 7.91 -5.92 17.82
C LEU A 106 7.60 -7.41 17.58
N GLU A 107 7.73 -8.22 18.64
CA GLU A 107 7.50 -9.68 18.63
C GLU A 107 8.22 -10.42 17.50
N SER A 108 9.30 -9.83 16.99
CA SER A 108 10.12 -10.39 15.91
C SER A 108 11.55 -9.85 15.95
N ALA A 109 12.44 -10.52 15.24
CA ALA A 109 13.79 -10.06 14.97
C ALA A 109 14.18 -10.44 13.55
N TYR A 110 15.05 -9.67 12.91
CA TYR A 110 15.50 -9.96 11.55
C TYR A 110 17.00 -9.76 11.37
N VAL A 111 17.52 -10.42 10.34
CA VAL A 111 18.87 -10.24 9.84
C VAL A 111 18.85 -10.02 8.34
N LEU A 112 19.67 -9.06 7.88
CA LEU A 112 20.03 -8.88 6.48
C LEU A 112 21.46 -9.38 6.27
N PHE A 113 21.69 -10.14 5.22
CA PHE A 113 23.02 -10.71 4.96
C PHE A 113 23.32 -10.83 3.48
N ALA A 114 24.60 -10.80 3.15
CA ALA A 114 25.09 -10.99 1.79
C ALA A 114 25.06 -12.48 1.40
N ASP A 115 25.02 -12.75 0.09
CA ASP A 115 25.17 -14.13 -0.39
C ASP A 115 26.54 -14.69 0.01
N PHE A 116 26.55 -15.93 0.47
CA PHE A 116 27.75 -16.71 0.65
C PHE A 116 28.07 -17.45 -0.66
N ILE A 117 29.31 -17.35 -1.13
CA ILE A 117 29.72 -17.97 -2.40
C ILE A 117 29.56 -19.49 -2.33
N GLY A 118 28.77 -20.03 -3.27
CA GLY A 118 28.48 -21.46 -3.36
C GLY A 118 27.27 -21.90 -2.52
N ALA A 119 26.68 -21.06 -1.69
CA ALA A 119 25.47 -21.44 -0.98
C ALA A 119 24.29 -21.63 -1.93
N THR A 120 23.60 -22.73 -1.80
CA THR A 120 22.37 -23.04 -2.50
C THR A 120 21.14 -22.59 -1.71
N SER A 121 21.28 -22.56 -0.37
CA SER A 121 20.27 -22.08 0.58
C SER A 121 20.92 -21.64 1.90
N TYR A 122 20.10 -21.29 2.89
CA TYR A 122 20.54 -20.93 4.24
C TYR A 122 19.62 -21.56 5.26
N HIS A 123 20.20 -21.94 6.42
CA HIS A 123 19.45 -22.18 7.64
C HIS A 123 19.68 -21.03 8.62
N VAL A 124 18.60 -20.55 9.23
CA VAL A 124 18.69 -19.48 10.21
C VAL A 124 18.09 -19.96 11.53
N TYR A 125 18.78 -19.65 12.60
CA TYR A 125 18.42 -20.09 13.95
C TYR A 125 18.24 -18.88 14.86
N VAL A 126 17.32 -18.99 15.80
CA VAL A 126 17.07 -18.00 16.85
C VAL A 126 17.28 -18.62 18.22
N LYS A 127 17.86 -17.84 19.17
CA LYS A 127 18.05 -18.21 20.56
C LYS A 127 17.73 -17.02 21.45
N GLY A 128 17.16 -17.25 22.61
CA GLY A 128 16.75 -16.22 23.57
C GLY A 128 15.26 -16.28 23.88
N GLY A 129 14.78 -15.52 24.85
CA GLY A 129 13.37 -15.49 25.23
C GLY A 129 12.81 -16.89 25.51
N GLN A 130 11.92 -17.39 24.66
CA GLN A 130 11.32 -18.73 24.75
C GLN A 130 12.23 -19.87 24.27
N TYR A 131 13.37 -19.59 23.65
CA TYR A 131 14.28 -20.57 23.08
C TYR A 131 15.57 -20.66 23.88
N SER A 132 15.74 -21.74 24.68
CA SER A 132 16.97 -21.99 25.45
C SER A 132 18.19 -22.25 24.58
N ASP A 133 17.96 -22.82 23.38
CA ASP A 133 18.99 -23.21 22.40
C ASP A 133 18.66 -22.64 21.02
N PHE A 134 19.65 -22.64 20.13
CA PHE A 134 19.43 -22.24 18.74
C PHE A 134 18.40 -23.14 18.08
N THR A 135 17.22 -22.58 17.84
CA THR A 135 16.09 -23.24 17.19
C THR A 135 15.96 -22.70 15.77
N GLN A 136 15.90 -23.59 14.79
CA GLN A 136 15.78 -23.21 13.39
C GLN A 136 14.41 -22.55 13.14
N ILE A 137 14.40 -21.41 12.46
CA ILE A 137 13.17 -20.80 11.95
C ILE A 137 12.71 -21.54 10.68
N ASP A 138 11.45 -21.34 10.30
CA ASP A 138 10.94 -21.89 9.04
C ASP A 138 11.69 -21.31 7.84
N ASN A 139 12.12 -22.15 6.91
CA ASN A 139 12.88 -21.73 5.74
C ASN A 139 12.09 -20.78 4.81
N GLN A 140 10.76 -20.77 4.87
CA GLN A 140 9.90 -19.81 4.16
C GLN A 140 10.11 -18.36 4.64
N LEU A 141 10.71 -18.18 5.81
CA LEU A 141 11.08 -16.87 6.34
C LEU A 141 12.44 -16.36 5.84
N ILE A 142 13.14 -17.14 4.98
CA ILE A 142 14.43 -16.77 4.40
C ILE A 142 14.22 -16.40 2.94
N ARG A 143 14.55 -15.17 2.59
CA ARG A 143 14.22 -14.55 1.31
C ARG A 143 15.41 -13.84 0.70
N SER A 144 15.49 -13.79 -0.64
CA SER A 144 16.48 -12.98 -1.37
C SER A 144 15.79 -11.82 -2.10
N TYR A 145 16.42 -10.67 -2.03
CA TYR A 145 16.02 -9.43 -2.72
C TYR A 145 17.02 -9.04 -3.81
N GLY A 146 17.82 -10.00 -4.25
CA GLY A 146 18.83 -9.78 -5.28
C GLY A 146 20.07 -9.03 -4.78
N THR A 147 19.93 -7.98 -4.00
CA THR A 147 21.06 -7.23 -3.39
C THR A 147 21.45 -7.74 -2.01
N HIS A 148 20.56 -8.42 -1.33
CA HIS A 148 20.75 -8.98 0.01
C HIS A 148 19.77 -10.12 0.25
N ASN A 149 20.02 -10.90 1.29
CA ASN A 149 19.06 -11.84 1.85
C ASN A 149 18.49 -11.29 3.16
N ARG A 150 17.29 -11.71 3.49
CA ARG A 150 16.62 -11.38 4.74
C ARG A 150 16.01 -12.63 5.37
N ALA A 151 16.15 -12.76 6.69
CA ALA A 151 15.45 -13.75 7.48
C ALA A 151 14.78 -13.09 8.68
N ASP A 152 13.53 -13.47 8.96
CA ASP A 152 12.75 -12.94 10.07
C ASP A 152 12.35 -14.07 11.02
N ALA A 153 12.67 -13.94 12.31
CA ALA A 153 12.14 -14.76 13.38
C ALA A 153 10.89 -14.07 13.94
N MET A 154 9.75 -14.74 13.95
CA MET A 154 8.43 -14.18 14.29
C MET A 154 7.76 -14.94 15.42
N GLY A 155 6.87 -14.27 16.16
CA GLY A 155 6.18 -14.85 17.31
C GLY A 155 7.09 -14.96 18.53
N LEU A 156 7.89 -13.95 18.77
CA LEU A 156 8.85 -13.87 19.86
C LEU A 156 8.28 -13.12 21.05
N LYS A 157 8.54 -13.61 22.28
CA LYS A 157 8.32 -12.82 23.50
C LYS A 157 9.26 -11.62 23.54
N ALA A 158 8.90 -10.59 24.28
CA ALA A 158 9.83 -9.52 24.59
C ALA A 158 11.07 -10.07 25.31
N GLY A 159 12.26 -9.59 24.91
CA GLY A 159 13.54 -10.02 25.47
C GLY A 159 14.68 -9.86 24.47
N ASP A 160 15.87 -10.26 24.86
CA ASP A 160 17.04 -10.21 24.00
C ASP A 160 17.26 -11.56 23.30
N TYR A 161 17.61 -11.49 22.03
CA TYR A 161 17.80 -12.66 21.18
C TYR A 161 19.14 -12.61 20.45
N ALA A 162 19.57 -13.80 20.03
CA ALA A 162 20.63 -14.00 19.05
C ALA A 162 20.05 -14.69 17.81
N MET A 163 20.54 -14.33 16.63
CA MET A 163 20.26 -15.05 15.38
C MET A 163 21.56 -15.58 14.79
N LYS A 164 21.52 -16.83 14.30
CA LYS A 164 22.64 -17.49 13.65
C LYS A 164 22.25 -17.81 12.21
N VAL A 165 23.06 -17.37 11.25
CA VAL A 165 22.90 -17.66 9.82
C VAL A 165 23.96 -18.66 9.40
N VAL A 166 23.54 -19.78 8.82
CA VAL A 166 24.42 -20.87 8.33
C VAL A 166 24.19 -21.04 6.85
N PRO A 167 25.20 -20.93 5.99
CA PRO A 167 25.08 -21.22 4.57
C PRO A 167 24.99 -22.74 4.35
N VAL A 168 24.19 -23.14 3.37
CA VAL A 168 23.98 -24.53 2.96
C VAL A 168 24.49 -24.71 1.54
N VAL A 169 25.36 -25.69 1.34
CA VAL A 169 25.93 -26.09 0.04
C VAL A 169 25.58 -27.55 -0.17
N ASP A 170 24.88 -27.87 -1.26
CA ASP A 170 24.46 -29.22 -1.61
C ASP A 170 23.83 -29.96 -0.40
N GLU A 171 22.81 -29.33 0.20
CA GLU A 171 22.06 -29.82 1.37
C GLU A 171 22.88 -29.94 2.68
N THR A 172 24.14 -29.52 2.68
CA THR A 172 25.02 -29.60 3.85
C THR A 172 25.29 -28.23 4.45
N GLU A 173 25.09 -28.08 5.75
CA GLU A 173 25.45 -26.86 6.49
C GLU A 173 26.97 -26.69 6.57
N ILE A 174 27.44 -25.50 6.25
CA ILE A 174 28.82 -25.08 6.42
C ILE A 174 28.94 -24.32 7.74
N ASN A 175 28.96 -25.05 8.84
CA ASN A 175 28.90 -24.47 10.19
C ASN A 175 30.12 -23.60 10.53
N GLU A 176 31.28 -23.84 9.95
CA GLU A 176 32.47 -22.98 10.07
C GLU A 176 32.31 -21.60 9.42
N ALA A 177 31.36 -21.47 8.50
CA ALA A 177 31.01 -20.22 7.85
C ALA A 177 29.79 -19.52 8.49
N ALA A 178 29.25 -20.08 9.56
CA ALA A 178 28.10 -19.49 10.27
C ALA A 178 28.48 -18.17 10.95
N THR A 179 27.53 -17.22 10.94
CA THR A 179 27.67 -15.97 11.68
C THR A 179 26.54 -15.83 12.69
N ILE A 180 26.89 -15.41 13.91
CA ILE A 180 25.95 -15.14 14.99
C ILE A 180 25.91 -13.64 15.26
N VAL A 181 24.70 -13.10 15.43
CA VAL A 181 24.45 -11.74 15.88
C VAL A 181 23.66 -11.81 17.17
N ASP A 182 24.16 -11.13 18.20
CA ASP A 182 23.58 -11.08 19.55
C ASP A 182 22.89 -9.74 19.83
N ASN A 183 22.23 -9.65 20.98
CA ASN A 183 21.63 -8.41 21.52
C ASN A 183 20.54 -7.81 20.63
N LEU A 184 19.74 -8.66 20.00
CA LEU A 184 18.56 -8.23 19.24
C LEU A 184 17.40 -8.05 20.22
N THR A 185 17.15 -6.80 20.65
CA THR A 185 16.11 -6.49 21.63
C THR A 185 14.73 -6.50 20.95
N VAL A 186 13.92 -7.48 21.31
CA VAL A 186 12.53 -7.63 20.91
C VAL A 186 11.62 -6.99 21.95
N LYS A 187 10.67 -6.17 21.51
CA LYS A 187 9.62 -5.58 22.36
C LYS A 187 8.27 -6.24 22.08
N SER A 188 7.37 -6.18 23.06
CA SER A 188 5.96 -6.55 22.81
C SER A 188 5.25 -5.46 22.01
N PHE A 189 4.26 -5.85 21.21
CA PHE A 189 3.26 -4.89 20.75
C PHE A 189 2.56 -4.26 21.94
N ASN A 190 2.25 -2.97 21.87
CA ASN A 190 1.39 -2.32 22.85
C ASN A 190 -0.05 -2.80 22.66
N ARG A 191 -0.62 -3.40 23.70
CA ARG A 191 -1.97 -3.98 23.71
C ARG A 191 -3.01 -3.09 24.40
N ASP A 192 -2.65 -1.85 24.71
CA ASP A 192 -3.60 -0.89 25.29
C ASP A 192 -4.74 -0.61 24.31
N GLY A 193 -5.95 -0.57 24.81
CA GLY A 193 -7.13 -0.29 24.01
C GLY A 193 -8.26 -1.33 24.15
N TYR A 194 -9.40 -0.99 23.62
CA TYR A 194 -10.60 -1.79 23.79
C TYR A 194 -10.55 -3.19 23.17
N ALA A 195 -9.76 -3.42 22.10
CA ALA A 195 -9.64 -4.77 21.52
C ALA A 195 -9.20 -5.81 22.56
N HIS A 196 -8.31 -5.43 23.48
CA HIS A 196 -7.78 -6.31 24.53
C HIS A 196 -8.54 -6.24 25.86
N TYR A 197 -9.56 -5.38 25.95
CA TYR A 197 -10.39 -5.28 27.16
C TYR A 197 -11.06 -6.62 27.46
N ASN A 198 -10.73 -7.21 28.61
CA ASN A 198 -11.19 -8.57 29.01
C ASN A 198 -10.82 -9.72 28.04
N ALA A 199 -9.86 -9.51 27.12
CA ALA A 199 -9.39 -10.51 26.17
C ALA A 199 -8.13 -11.22 26.70
N SER A 200 -8.24 -11.97 27.80
CA SER A 200 -7.11 -12.61 28.47
C SER A 200 -6.36 -13.64 27.61
N SER A 201 -7.01 -14.23 26.62
CA SER A 201 -6.42 -15.20 25.68
C SER A 201 -5.65 -14.59 24.53
N GLY A 202 -5.63 -13.24 24.42
CA GLY A 202 -5.06 -12.52 23.29
C GLY A 202 -5.96 -12.46 22.06
N ILE A 203 -5.63 -11.56 21.13
CA ILE A 203 -6.34 -11.35 19.85
C ILE A 203 -5.64 -12.14 18.74
N GLY A 204 -6.40 -12.58 17.75
CA GLY A 204 -5.84 -13.39 16.66
C GLY A 204 -5.32 -14.75 17.12
N ALA A 205 -4.32 -15.26 16.45
CA ALA A 205 -3.68 -16.54 16.72
C ALA A 205 -2.57 -16.46 17.78
N TYR A 206 -2.36 -15.29 18.39
CA TYR A 206 -1.32 -15.04 19.37
C TYR A 206 -1.88 -14.84 20.78
N THR A 207 -1.07 -15.19 21.76
CA THR A 207 -1.32 -14.87 23.19
C THR A 207 -0.86 -13.43 23.50
N ASN A 208 -1.18 -12.93 24.69
CA ASN A 208 -0.79 -11.57 25.08
C ASN A 208 0.73 -11.38 25.28
N ASP A 209 1.52 -12.46 25.32
CA ASP A 209 2.98 -12.38 25.41
C ASP A 209 3.68 -12.47 24.03
N GLY A 210 2.91 -12.47 22.92
CA GLY A 210 3.44 -12.49 21.57
C GLY A 210 3.71 -13.88 20.99
N THR A 211 3.50 -14.94 21.76
CA THR A 211 3.68 -16.32 21.27
C THR A 211 2.41 -16.89 20.64
N LEU A 212 2.57 -17.88 19.78
CA LEU A 212 1.44 -18.56 19.16
C LEU A 212 0.56 -19.27 20.20
N LYS A 213 -0.75 -19.19 20.03
CA LYS A 213 -1.70 -20.00 20.79
C LYS A 213 -1.47 -21.48 20.55
N ASN A 214 -1.79 -22.31 21.56
CA ASN A 214 -1.66 -23.76 21.41
C ASN A 214 -2.48 -24.30 20.24
N GLY A 215 -1.85 -25.13 19.41
CA GLY A 215 -2.46 -25.70 18.19
C GLY A 215 -2.63 -24.72 17.03
N ALA A 216 -2.03 -23.55 17.11
CA ALA A 216 -2.02 -22.61 16.00
C ALA A 216 -1.33 -23.20 14.77
N ARG A 217 -1.94 -22.99 13.62
CA ARG A 217 -1.43 -23.40 12.32
C ARG A 217 -0.93 -22.18 11.56
N ILE A 218 0.11 -22.35 10.77
CA ILE A 218 0.70 -21.28 9.95
C ILE A 218 0.60 -21.70 8.50
N ILE A 219 0.14 -20.79 7.64
CA ILE A 219 0.32 -20.88 6.20
C ILE A 219 1.14 -19.70 5.71
N TYR A 220 2.04 -19.95 4.81
CA TYR A 220 2.84 -18.93 4.14
C TYR A 220 2.29 -18.71 2.75
N VAL A 221 2.05 -17.45 2.39
CA VAL A 221 1.36 -17.07 1.17
C VAL A 221 2.19 -16.05 0.42
N SER A 222 2.51 -16.38 -0.83
CA SER A 222 3.21 -15.50 -1.77
C SER A 222 2.49 -15.53 -3.12
N LYS A 223 2.89 -14.71 -4.08
CA LYS A 223 2.34 -14.76 -5.44
C LYS A 223 2.44 -16.16 -6.08
N ALA A 224 3.46 -16.94 -5.72
CA ALA A 224 3.69 -18.27 -6.27
C ALA A 224 2.66 -19.32 -5.79
N ASN A 225 2.08 -19.14 -4.60
CA ASN A 225 1.25 -20.17 -3.99
C ASN A 225 -0.10 -19.71 -3.43
N ALA A 226 -0.47 -18.44 -3.58
CA ALA A 226 -1.74 -17.95 -3.03
C ALA A 226 -2.97 -18.72 -3.51
N LYS A 227 -2.94 -19.25 -4.75
CA LYS A 227 -3.99 -20.11 -5.32
C LYS A 227 -3.88 -21.59 -4.93
N THR A 228 -2.69 -22.06 -4.58
CA THR A 228 -2.38 -23.47 -4.43
C THR A 228 -2.05 -23.91 -3.01
N VAL A 229 -1.78 -22.96 -2.11
CA VAL A 229 -1.59 -23.26 -0.68
C VAL A 229 -2.79 -24.06 -0.15
N SER A 230 -2.52 -25.13 0.57
CA SER A 230 -3.58 -26.05 1.01
C SER A 230 -3.49 -26.31 2.50
N LEU A 231 -4.65 -26.43 3.13
CA LEU A 231 -4.75 -26.73 4.55
C LEU A 231 -5.98 -27.61 4.81
N GLU A 232 -5.81 -28.61 5.68
CA GLU A 232 -6.90 -29.46 6.12
C GLU A 232 -7.75 -28.72 7.16
N MET A 233 -9.05 -28.56 6.85
CA MET A 233 -10.00 -27.76 7.62
C MET A 233 -11.21 -28.59 8.05
N GLN A 234 -11.73 -28.34 9.25
CA GLN A 234 -13.01 -28.92 9.67
C GLN A 234 -14.16 -28.19 8.96
N VAL A 235 -15.04 -28.94 8.30
CA VAL A 235 -16.11 -28.35 7.47
C VAL A 235 -17.52 -28.66 7.97
N ASP A 236 -17.68 -29.48 9.02
CA ASP A 236 -18.98 -29.73 9.66
C ASP A 236 -18.84 -30.00 11.17
N ASN A 237 -19.99 -30.00 11.87
CA ASN A 237 -20.08 -30.26 13.31
C ASN A 237 -19.86 -31.74 13.69
N LYS A 238 -19.70 -32.64 12.70
CA LYS A 238 -19.41 -34.06 12.91
C LYS A 238 -17.92 -34.38 12.83
N GLY A 239 -17.09 -33.35 12.68
CA GLY A 239 -15.63 -33.49 12.60
C GLY A 239 -15.14 -33.90 11.21
N LYS A 240 -15.92 -33.71 10.15
CA LYS A 240 -15.45 -33.96 8.78
C LYS A 240 -14.33 -32.98 8.43
N MET A 241 -13.22 -33.53 7.99
CA MET A 241 -12.07 -32.79 7.51
C MET A 241 -12.06 -32.74 5.98
N GLU A 242 -11.72 -31.60 5.41
CA GLU A 242 -11.51 -31.43 3.96
C GLU A 242 -10.29 -30.55 3.73
N THR A 243 -9.50 -30.91 2.74
CA THR A 243 -8.43 -30.03 2.25
C THR A 243 -9.04 -28.86 1.50
N ARG A 244 -8.73 -27.64 1.94
CA ARG A 244 -9.07 -26.40 1.26
C ARG A 244 -7.82 -25.86 0.57
N THR A 245 -7.98 -25.39 -0.66
CA THR A 245 -6.89 -24.89 -1.50
C THR A 245 -7.17 -23.44 -1.90
N GLY A 246 -6.16 -22.59 -1.82
CA GLY A 246 -6.26 -21.16 -2.01
C GLY A 246 -6.57 -20.41 -0.71
N ILE A 247 -6.00 -19.22 -0.57
CA ILE A 247 -6.08 -18.42 0.65
C ILE A 247 -7.53 -18.06 1.02
N GLN A 248 -8.34 -17.61 0.05
CA GLN A 248 -9.74 -17.25 0.31
C GLN A 248 -10.56 -18.49 0.71
N ASN A 249 -10.37 -19.62 0.04
CA ASN A 249 -11.07 -20.86 0.36
C ASN A 249 -10.71 -21.42 1.75
N ILE A 250 -9.44 -21.30 2.18
CA ILE A 250 -9.01 -21.67 3.53
C ILE A 250 -9.71 -20.80 4.56
N ILE A 251 -9.69 -19.48 4.38
CA ILE A 251 -10.35 -18.54 5.31
C ILE A 251 -11.86 -18.76 5.35
N GLN A 252 -12.50 -19.03 4.21
CA GLN A 252 -13.95 -19.33 4.15
C GLN A 252 -14.37 -20.56 4.94
N ALA A 253 -13.49 -21.51 5.24
CA ALA A 253 -13.83 -22.65 6.08
C ALA A 253 -14.31 -22.21 7.48
N TYR A 254 -13.82 -21.06 7.97
CA TYR A 254 -14.26 -20.48 9.24
C TYR A 254 -15.68 -19.90 9.19
N GLU A 255 -16.18 -19.53 8.00
CA GLU A 255 -17.51 -18.90 7.86
C GLU A 255 -18.65 -19.79 8.39
N LYS A 256 -18.46 -21.12 8.40
CA LYS A 256 -19.44 -22.04 8.95
C LYS A 256 -19.46 -22.09 10.49
N GLY A 257 -18.45 -21.54 11.14
CA GLY A 257 -18.32 -21.52 12.59
C GLY A 257 -17.93 -22.85 13.24
N VAL A 258 -17.40 -23.80 12.46
CA VAL A 258 -17.00 -25.14 12.95
C VAL A 258 -15.49 -25.31 13.04
N GLU A 259 -14.74 -24.65 12.20
CA GLU A 259 -13.28 -24.55 12.33
C GLU A 259 -12.96 -23.50 13.40
N THR A 260 -12.17 -23.87 14.39
CA THR A 260 -11.85 -23.00 15.54
C THR A 260 -10.38 -23.01 15.92
N ARG A 261 -9.57 -23.85 15.23
CA ARG A 261 -8.13 -23.87 15.49
C ARG A 261 -7.50 -22.55 15.07
N PRO A 262 -6.62 -21.95 15.90
CA PRO A 262 -5.98 -20.71 15.54
C PRO A 262 -5.21 -20.81 14.21
N LEU A 263 -5.28 -19.76 13.38
CA LEU A 263 -4.62 -19.71 12.08
C LEU A 263 -3.84 -18.41 11.93
N VAL A 264 -2.58 -18.53 11.51
CA VAL A 264 -1.78 -17.39 11.03
C VAL A 264 -1.63 -17.53 9.53
N VAL A 265 -1.97 -16.47 8.80
CA VAL A 265 -1.70 -16.29 7.39
C VAL A 265 -0.52 -15.34 7.26
N ARG A 266 0.65 -15.85 6.93
CA ARG A 266 1.89 -15.09 6.72
C ARG A 266 2.05 -14.71 5.26
N VAL A 267 1.89 -13.42 4.96
CA VAL A 267 1.99 -12.87 3.60
C VAL A 267 3.43 -12.49 3.32
N ILE A 268 3.98 -12.96 2.20
CA ILE A 268 5.36 -12.70 1.77
C ILE A 268 5.34 -11.96 0.43
N GLY A 269 5.91 -10.74 0.45
CA GLY A 269 6.03 -9.89 -0.72
C GLY A 269 4.69 -9.38 -1.25
N LEU A 270 4.64 -9.05 -2.51
CA LEU A 270 3.50 -8.42 -3.19
C LEU A 270 2.48 -9.48 -3.65
N LEU A 271 1.22 -9.31 -3.25
CA LEU A 271 0.08 -10.04 -3.78
C LEU A 271 -0.83 -9.10 -4.57
N LYS A 272 -0.98 -9.36 -5.85
CA LYS A 272 -1.95 -8.69 -6.73
C LYS A 272 -3.27 -9.47 -6.76
N LYS A 273 -4.34 -8.82 -7.20
CA LYS A 273 -5.66 -9.46 -7.35
C LYS A 273 -5.60 -10.72 -8.23
N ALA A 274 -4.77 -10.70 -9.27
CA ALA A 274 -4.56 -11.84 -10.18
C ALA A 274 -3.86 -13.04 -9.54
N ASP A 275 -3.10 -12.83 -8.46
CA ASP A 275 -2.38 -13.90 -7.73
C ASP A 275 -3.29 -14.66 -6.77
N MET A 276 -4.47 -14.11 -6.48
CA MET A 276 -5.41 -14.68 -5.53
C MET A 276 -6.27 -15.78 -6.17
N ASP A 277 -6.68 -16.77 -5.38
CA ASP A 277 -7.82 -17.61 -5.71
C ASP A 277 -9.09 -16.74 -5.79
N GLU A 278 -10.25 -17.33 -5.91
CA GLU A 278 -11.49 -16.58 -5.98
C GLU A 278 -11.66 -15.69 -4.73
N LEU A 279 -11.51 -14.37 -4.91
CA LEU A 279 -11.88 -13.40 -3.88
C LEU A 279 -13.39 -13.46 -3.68
N GLY A 280 -13.85 -13.30 -2.44
CA GLY A 280 -15.27 -13.34 -2.14
C GLY A 280 -16.07 -12.27 -2.89
N SER A 281 -17.39 -12.31 -2.78
CA SER A 281 -18.34 -11.43 -3.52
C SER A 281 -18.28 -9.95 -3.12
N SER A 282 -17.52 -9.58 -2.10
CA SER A 282 -17.35 -8.18 -1.71
C SER A 282 -16.37 -7.47 -2.64
N ALA A 283 -16.72 -6.26 -3.08
CA ALA A 283 -15.83 -5.39 -3.83
C ALA A 283 -14.58 -4.94 -3.05
N ILE A 284 -14.57 -5.11 -1.71
CA ILE A 284 -13.40 -4.82 -0.87
C ILE A 284 -12.25 -5.79 -1.18
N GLY A 285 -12.53 -7.09 -1.33
CA GLY A 285 -11.51 -8.08 -1.71
C GLY A 285 -11.50 -9.31 -0.82
N LEU A 286 -10.40 -9.56 -0.10
CA LEU A 286 -10.24 -10.72 0.78
C LEU A 286 -11.26 -10.68 1.93
N GLN A 287 -12.02 -11.76 2.11
CA GLN A 287 -13.10 -11.81 3.08
C GLN A 287 -12.80 -12.75 4.24
N VAL A 288 -12.71 -12.19 5.44
CA VAL A 288 -12.70 -12.91 6.70
C VAL A 288 -14.10 -12.83 7.28
N LYS A 289 -14.87 -13.91 7.12
CA LYS A 289 -16.26 -13.98 7.60
C LYS A 289 -16.43 -15.07 8.63
N GLY A 290 -17.20 -14.79 9.66
CA GLY A 290 -17.58 -15.72 10.70
C GLY A 290 -19.08 -15.77 10.93
N LYS A 291 -19.48 -16.33 12.07
CA LYS A 291 -20.86 -16.34 12.60
C LYS A 291 -20.87 -15.91 14.07
N GLY A 292 -20.03 -14.93 14.42
CA GLY A 292 -19.85 -14.50 15.79
C GLY A 292 -19.03 -15.44 16.66
N GLN A 293 -18.35 -16.44 16.09
CA GLN A 293 -17.45 -17.34 16.82
C GLN A 293 -16.05 -16.75 16.98
N ASN A 294 -15.29 -17.32 17.90
CA ASN A 294 -13.89 -17.01 18.08
C ASN A 294 -13.08 -17.54 16.90
N MET A 295 -12.63 -16.65 16.02
CA MET A 295 -11.84 -17.02 14.84
C MET A 295 -10.40 -17.37 15.20
N ASN A 296 -9.81 -16.64 16.15
CA ASN A 296 -8.39 -16.73 16.48
C ASN A 296 -7.50 -16.68 15.21
N LEU A 297 -7.80 -15.73 14.33
CA LEU A 297 -7.15 -15.61 13.03
C LEU A 297 -6.31 -14.33 12.97
N THR A 298 -5.06 -14.49 12.57
CA THR A 298 -4.14 -13.37 12.29
C THR A 298 -3.73 -13.41 10.82
N ILE A 299 -3.84 -12.28 10.15
CA ILE A 299 -3.18 -12.03 8.85
C ILE A 299 -2.02 -11.09 9.14
N GLU A 300 -0.80 -11.54 8.85
CA GLU A 300 0.40 -10.77 9.09
C GLU A 300 1.36 -10.78 7.90
N GLY A 301 2.02 -9.64 7.68
CA GLY A 301 3.09 -9.54 6.70
C GLY A 301 4.43 -10.01 7.26
N VAL A 302 5.23 -10.65 6.43
CA VAL A 302 6.60 -11.05 6.75
C VAL A 302 7.57 -9.98 6.25
N GLY A 303 8.40 -9.44 7.12
CA GLY A 303 9.35 -8.40 6.76
C GLY A 303 8.73 -7.03 6.56
N SER A 304 9.20 -6.27 5.59
CA SER A 304 8.81 -4.87 5.35
C SER A 304 8.08 -4.63 4.02
N ASP A 305 7.91 -5.68 3.20
CA ASP A 305 7.41 -5.57 1.82
C ASP A 305 6.09 -6.29 1.55
N ALA A 306 5.54 -7.00 2.55
CA ALA A 306 4.24 -7.66 2.40
C ALA A 306 3.14 -6.65 2.05
N THR A 307 2.50 -6.82 0.89
CA THR A 307 1.55 -5.83 0.35
C THR A 307 0.42 -6.50 -0.42
N PHE A 308 -0.82 -6.07 -0.17
CA PHE A 308 -1.98 -6.33 -1.02
C PHE A 308 -2.15 -5.18 -2.00
N HIS A 309 -2.22 -5.49 -3.29
CA HIS A 309 -2.34 -4.49 -4.34
C HIS A 309 -3.58 -4.75 -5.21
N GLY A 310 -4.44 -3.75 -5.32
CA GLY A 310 -5.68 -3.83 -6.11
C GLY A 310 -6.88 -4.37 -5.32
N PHE A 311 -6.72 -4.73 -4.05
CA PHE A 311 -7.80 -5.18 -3.19
C PHE A 311 -7.49 -4.93 -1.71
N GLY A 312 -8.53 -4.92 -0.89
CA GLY A 312 -8.46 -4.73 0.55
C GLY A 312 -8.87 -5.98 1.35
N VAL A 313 -9.13 -5.82 2.65
CA VAL A 313 -9.55 -6.88 3.57
C VAL A 313 -10.84 -6.52 4.29
N LEU A 314 -11.86 -7.36 4.17
CA LEU A 314 -13.13 -7.27 4.89
C LEU A 314 -13.16 -8.28 6.04
N VAL A 315 -13.45 -7.82 7.26
CA VAL A 315 -13.72 -8.67 8.43
C VAL A 315 -15.17 -8.46 8.86
N ARG A 316 -15.96 -9.54 8.93
CA ARG A 316 -17.38 -9.47 9.23
C ARG A 316 -17.85 -10.65 10.08
N ALA A 317 -18.65 -10.37 11.10
CA ALA A 317 -19.22 -11.31 12.05
C ALA A 317 -18.16 -12.22 12.72
N CYS A 318 -17.04 -11.62 13.10
CA CYS A 318 -15.85 -12.29 13.63
C CYS A 318 -15.50 -11.81 15.02
N LYS A 319 -14.93 -12.73 15.82
CA LYS A 319 -14.27 -12.39 17.09
C LYS A 319 -12.83 -12.84 17.08
N TYR A 320 -11.97 -12.04 17.76
CA TYR A 320 -10.55 -12.32 17.90
C TYR A 320 -9.82 -12.44 16.55
N VAL A 321 -9.92 -11.39 15.73
CA VAL A 321 -9.19 -11.25 14.46
C VAL A 321 -8.16 -10.13 14.58
N GLU A 322 -6.95 -10.40 14.13
CA GLU A 322 -5.83 -9.47 14.09
C GLU A 322 -5.31 -9.31 12.67
N LEU A 323 -5.12 -8.06 12.26
CA LEU A 323 -4.49 -7.69 10.99
C LEU A 323 -3.25 -6.84 11.29
N ARG A 324 -2.05 -7.26 10.82
CA ARG A 324 -0.82 -6.55 11.15
C ARG A 324 0.29 -6.64 10.10
N ASN A 325 1.14 -5.64 10.06
CA ASN A 325 2.43 -5.59 9.34
C ASN A 325 2.33 -5.84 7.83
N PHE A 326 1.32 -5.30 7.16
CA PHE A 326 1.25 -5.33 5.70
C PHE A 326 0.77 -4.01 5.10
N GLY A 327 1.07 -3.79 3.82
CA GLY A 327 0.58 -2.65 3.05
C GLY A 327 -0.70 -2.96 2.29
N VAL A 328 -1.53 -1.94 2.05
CA VAL A 328 -2.70 -2.02 1.16
C VAL A 328 -2.64 -0.87 0.17
N MET A 329 -2.49 -1.20 -1.11
CA MET A 329 -2.33 -0.23 -2.20
C MET A 329 -3.41 -0.42 -3.27
N MET A 330 -3.85 0.68 -3.88
CA MET A 330 -4.74 0.69 -5.05
C MET A 330 -6.02 -0.14 -4.89
N HIS A 331 -6.53 -0.24 -3.65
CA HIS A 331 -7.76 -0.98 -3.34
C HIS A 331 -8.99 -0.39 -4.05
N GLU A 332 -9.94 -1.24 -4.44
CA GLU A 332 -11.08 -0.80 -5.26
C GLU A 332 -12.20 -0.13 -4.44
N GLU A 333 -12.46 -0.57 -3.23
CA GLU A 333 -13.40 0.01 -2.27
C GLU A 333 -12.62 0.34 -0.99
N ASP A 334 -13.08 -0.03 0.22
CA ASP A 334 -12.32 0.20 1.45
C ASP A 334 -11.00 -0.60 1.44
N GLY A 335 -9.93 -0.03 1.98
CA GLY A 335 -8.66 -0.73 2.17
C GLY A 335 -8.79 -1.83 3.21
N ILE A 336 -9.20 -1.44 4.42
CA ILE A 336 -9.57 -2.35 5.51
C ILE A 336 -10.99 -1.99 5.96
N SER A 337 -11.83 -2.99 6.19
CA SER A 337 -13.17 -2.78 6.72
C SER A 337 -13.49 -3.80 7.81
N PHE A 338 -13.56 -3.35 9.05
CA PHE A 338 -14.22 -4.09 10.12
C PHE A 338 -15.70 -3.76 10.05
N ASP A 339 -16.50 -4.68 9.54
CA ASP A 339 -17.87 -4.41 9.13
C ASP A 339 -18.83 -5.44 9.72
N THR A 340 -19.78 -4.97 10.49
CA THR A 340 -20.92 -5.70 11.04
C THR A 340 -20.59 -6.90 11.96
N ASP A 341 -21.09 -6.86 13.18
CA ASP A 341 -21.07 -7.95 14.18
C ASP A 341 -19.67 -8.48 14.55
N ASN A 342 -18.63 -7.63 14.49
CA ASN A 342 -17.31 -7.99 14.99
C ASN A 342 -17.15 -7.65 16.46
N GLU A 343 -16.27 -8.39 17.14
CA GLU A 343 -15.92 -8.18 18.54
C GLU A 343 -14.47 -8.59 18.79
N HIS A 344 -13.74 -7.78 19.59
CA HIS A 344 -12.32 -8.01 19.88
C HIS A 344 -11.48 -8.15 18.58
N VAL A 345 -11.45 -7.08 17.79
CA VAL A 345 -10.67 -7.01 16.55
C VAL A 345 -9.62 -5.93 16.62
N TRP A 346 -8.45 -6.22 16.08
CA TRP A 346 -7.29 -5.34 16.13
C TRP A 346 -6.62 -5.20 14.77
N GLY A 347 -6.50 -3.96 14.28
CA GLY A 347 -5.76 -3.64 13.07
C GLY A 347 -4.62 -2.68 13.39
N HIS A 348 -3.35 -3.12 13.15
CA HIS A 348 -2.21 -2.35 13.57
C HIS A 348 -0.96 -2.56 12.71
N HIS A 349 -0.05 -1.59 12.75
CA HIS A 349 1.20 -1.61 11.97
C HIS A 349 0.94 -1.89 10.49
N LEU A 350 -0.10 -1.24 9.93
CA LEU A 350 -0.45 -1.31 8.53
C LEU A 350 -0.01 -0.01 7.82
N ASP A 351 0.45 -0.12 6.59
CA ASP A 351 0.57 1.02 5.68
C ASP A 351 -0.64 1.05 4.75
N ILE A 352 -1.42 2.12 4.80
CA ILE A 352 -2.62 2.26 3.99
C ILE A 352 -2.45 3.43 3.05
N PHE A 353 -2.34 3.09 1.78
CA PHE A 353 -2.09 4.01 0.67
C PHE A 353 -3.38 4.36 -0.06
N TYR A 354 -3.24 5.05 -1.18
CA TYR A 354 -4.38 5.32 -2.05
C TYR A 354 -5.09 4.05 -2.50
N GLY A 355 -6.42 4.14 -2.57
CA GLY A 355 -7.23 3.27 -3.40
C GLY A 355 -7.30 3.78 -4.84
N LYS A 356 -7.96 3.01 -5.72
CA LYS A 356 -8.20 3.41 -7.11
C LYS A 356 -8.99 4.71 -7.17
N ASN A 357 -8.51 5.61 -8.01
CA ASN A 357 -9.20 6.87 -8.28
C ASN A 357 -10.53 6.63 -8.99
N LYS A 358 -11.64 6.91 -8.32
CA LYS A 358 -13.01 6.83 -8.86
C LYS A 358 -13.63 8.22 -9.06
N GLY A 359 -12.83 9.27 -8.91
CA GLY A 359 -13.23 10.66 -9.05
C GLY A 359 -14.03 11.21 -7.86
N GLY A 360 -14.16 12.51 -7.80
CA GLY A 360 -14.88 13.23 -6.74
C GLY A 360 -14.31 12.93 -5.34
N ASP A 361 -15.16 12.59 -4.39
CA ASP A 361 -14.77 12.26 -3.03
C ASP A 361 -14.07 10.89 -2.87
N LYS A 362 -13.91 10.16 -3.98
CA LYS A 362 -13.15 8.90 -4.07
C LYS A 362 -11.90 9.03 -4.96
N ALA A 363 -11.38 10.23 -5.16
CA ALA A 363 -10.19 10.45 -5.99
C ALA A 363 -8.92 9.79 -5.41
N LYS A 364 -8.81 9.69 -4.08
CA LYS A 364 -7.76 8.98 -3.33
C LYS A 364 -8.20 7.57 -2.88
N GLY A 365 -9.26 6.99 -3.47
CA GLY A 365 -9.92 5.74 -3.05
C GLY A 365 -11.16 5.98 -2.19
N ASP A 366 -11.77 4.92 -1.66
CA ASP A 366 -12.88 5.01 -0.70
C ASP A 366 -12.35 5.11 0.74
N GLY A 367 -12.96 4.46 1.73
CA GLY A 367 -12.46 4.44 3.11
C GLY A 367 -11.10 3.71 3.19
N SER A 368 -10.16 4.25 3.98
CA SER A 368 -8.88 3.58 4.16
C SER A 368 -8.98 2.46 5.17
N PHE A 369 -9.52 2.75 6.37
CA PHE A 369 -9.75 1.77 7.41
C PHE A 369 -11.06 2.09 8.16
N ASP A 370 -12.17 1.52 7.73
CA ASP A 370 -13.49 1.75 8.32
C ASP A 370 -13.83 0.74 9.44
N VAL A 371 -14.50 1.22 10.48
CA VAL A 371 -15.00 0.42 11.60
C VAL A 371 -16.52 0.62 11.70
N LYS A 372 -17.28 -0.41 11.31
CA LYS A 372 -18.73 -0.38 11.20
C LYS A 372 -19.33 -1.57 11.96
N GLY A 373 -20.38 -1.38 12.76
CA GLY A 373 -21.07 -2.46 13.47
C GLY A 373 -20.13 -3.36 14.29
N THR A 374 -19.15 -2.79 14.98
CA THR A 374 -18.04 -3.50 15.62
C THR A 374 -17.91 -3.05 17.08
N LEU A 375 -17.72 -4.00 17.98
CA LEU A 375 -17.49 -3.78 19.42
C LEU A 375 -16.08 -4.18 19.81
N TYR A 376 -15.51 -3.51 20.82
CA TYR A 376 -14.18 -3.80 21.34
C TYR A 376 -13.09 -3.86 20.26
N CYS A 377 -12.87 -2.71 19.63
CA CYS A 377 -11.92 -2.57 18.53
C CYS A 377 -10.76 -1.65 18.89
N THR A 378 -9.59 -1.95 18.36
CA THR A 378 -8.45 -1.03 18.38
C THR A 378 -7.87 -0.89 16.96
N VAL A 379 -7.67 0.34 16.54
CA VAL A 379 -6.96 0.73 15.31
C VAL A 379 -5.73 1.51 15.75
N SER A 380 -4.56 0.92 15.62
CA SER A 380 -3.37 1.50 16.24
C SER A 380 -2.11 1.34 15.41
N ASP A 381 -1.19 2.27 15.60
CA ASP A 381 0.16 2.17 15.03
C ASP A 381 0.13 1.97 13.48
N ASN A 382 -0.89 2.52 12.80
CA ASN A 382 -1.02 2.47 11.35
C ASN A 382 -0.51 3.76 10.72
N HIS A 383 0.07 3.66 9.53
CA HIS A 383 0.48 4.79 8.72
C HIS A 383 -0.50 4.99 7.56
N PHE A 384 -1.18 6.12 7.53
CA PHE A 384 -2.13 6.53 6.49
C PHE A 384 -1.45 7.55 5.57
N TRP A 385 -1.14 7.12 4.36
CA TRP A 385 -0.40 7.88 3.36
C TRP A 385 -1.35 8.74 2.52
N ASP A 386 -1.45 10.03 2.81
CA ASP A 386 -2.28 11.03 2.12
C ASP A 386 -3.72 10.55 1.80
N SER A 387 -4.29 9.75 2.67
CA SER A 387 -5.62 9.16 2.46
C SER A 387 -6.72 10.21 2.45
N GLY A 388 -7.67 10.11 1.52
CA GLY A 388 -8.78 11.06 1.42
C GLY A 388 -9.80 10.94 2.56
N LYS A 389 -10.06 9.70 2.99
CA LYS A 389 -11.05 9.35 4.03
C LYS A 389 -10.49 8.21 4.90
N CYS A 390 -9.81 8.53 6.00
CA CYS A 390 -9.09 7.51 6.77
C CYS A 390 -10.01 6.52 7.47
N ASN A 391 -10.85 6.99 8.42
CA ASN A 391 -11.59 6.11 9.30
C ASN A 391 -13.05 6.57 9.45
N LEU A 392 -14.01 5.87 8.85
CA LEU A 392 -15.42 5.99 9.25
C LEU A 392 -15.67 5.07 10.45
N ASN A 393 -16.14 5.65 11.55
CA ASN A 393 -16.60 4.89 12.71
C ASN A 393 -18.12 4.91 12.74
N SER A 394 -18.74 3.76 12.53
CA SER A 394 -20.19 3.51 12.39
C SER A 394 -20.84 3.98 11.09
N ASN A 395 -21.68 3.13 10.57
CA ASN A 395 -22.56 3.39 9.44
C ASN A 395 -24.04 3.10 9.77
N GLY A 396 -24.45 3.39 11.01
CA GLY A 396 -25.82 3.19 11.48
C GLY A 396 -26.03 1.97 12.37
N ASP A 397 -25.16 0.97 12.30
CA ASP A 397 -25.17 -0.21 13.17
C ASP A 397 -24.50 0.08 14.52
N GLU A 398 -24.66 -0.84 15.47
CA GLU A 398 -24.02 -0.72 16.77
C GLU A 398 -22.50 -0.80 16.61
N VAL A 399 -21.82 0.26 17.05
CA VAL A 399 -20.36 0.33 17.12
C VAL A 399 -20.02 1.05 18.40
N ASP A 400 -19.22 0.42 19.23
CA ASP A 400 -18.81 1.03 20.49
C ASP A 400 -17.52 0.40 21.03
N PHE A 401 -16.96 1.03 22.06
CA PHE A 401 -15.69 0.59 22.66
C PHE A 401 -14.58 0.52 21.63
N VAL A 402 -14.27 1.67 21.02
CA VAL A 402 -13.24 1.77 19.97
C VAL A 402 -12.10 2.68 20.40
N THR A 403 -10.89 2.23 20.16
CA THR A 403 -9.66 3.00 20.40
C THR A 403 -8.93 3.28 19.09
N TYR A 404 -8.51 4.54 18.91
CA TYR A 404 -7.56 4.97 17.88
C TYR A 404 -6.32 5.54 18.57
N ARG A 405 -5.15 4.91 18.41
CA ARG A 405 -3.92 5.35 19.07
C ARG A 405 -2.68 5.14 18.22
N HIS A 406 -1.67 6.01 18.43
CA HIS A 406 -0.36 5.95 17.75
C HIS A 406 -0.44 5.79 16.23
N ASN A 407 -1.56 6.20 15.60
CA ASN A 407 -1.64 6.24 14.15
C ASN A 407 -0.92 7.49 13.62
N TRP A 408 -0.25 7.35 12.49
CA TRP A 408 0.30 8.45 11.73
C TRP A 408 -0.67 8.79 10.57
N TYR A 409 -1.33 9.93 10.71
CA TYR A 409 -2.20 10.48 9.67
C TYR A 409 -1.38 11.47 8.83
N ASP A 410 -0.59 10.93 7.90
CA ASP A 410 0.42 11.64 7.12
C ASP A 410 -0.21 12.30 5.90
N HIS A 411 -0.35 13.63 5.91
CA HIS A 411 -0.95 14.50 4.89
C HIS A 411 -2.39 14.14 4.47
N SER A 412 -3.01 13.19 5.13
CA SER A 412 -4.37 12.72 4.83
C SER A 412 -5.44 13.78 5.07
N ASP A 413 -6.59 13.68 4.35
CA ASP A 413 -7.57 14.76 4.31
C ASP A 413 -8.47 14.79 5.54
N SER A 414 -9.15 13.67 5.86
CA SER A 414 -10.30 13.70 6.77
C SER A 414 -10.60 12.35 7.42
N ARG A 415 -11.51 12.37 8.38
CA ARG A 415 -12.01 11.19 9.12
C ARG A 415 -10.91 10.51 9.95
N HIS A 416 -10.40 11.20 10.96
CA HIS A 416 -9.33 10.67 11.82
C HIS A 416 -9.74 10.52 13.32
N PRO A 417 -10.82 9.80 13.66
CA PRO A 417 -11.91 9.29 12.84
C PRO A 417 -13.11 10.26 12.67
N ARG A 418 -14.02 9.96 11.72
CA ARG A 418 -15.39 10.49 11.74
C ARG A 418 -16.30 9.53 12.49
N VAL A 419 -16.89 9.98 13.59
CA VAL A 419 -17.59 9.13 14.55
C VAL A 419 -19.10 9.40 14.55
N ARG A 420 -19.88 8.32 14.51
CA ARG A 420 -21.32 8.32 14.63
C ARG A 420 -21.75 7.36 15.73
N LYS A 421 -22.64 7.79 16.63
CA LYS A 421 -23.34 7.00 17.64
C LYS A 421 -22.47 6.36 18.74
N SER A 422 -21.21 6.03 18.50
CA SER A 422 -20.33 5.43 19.50
C SER A 422 -20.27 6.26 20.79
N LYS A 423 -20.43 5.62 21.93
CA LYS A 423 -20.48 6.24 23.25
C LYS A 423 -19.20 6.09 24.07
N HIS A 424 -18.30 5.21 23.65
CA HIS A 424 -17.04 4.87 24.33
C HIS A 424 -15.90 4.87 23.30
N LEU A 425 -15.60 6.06 22.75
CA LEU A 425 -14.55 6.18 21.76
C LEU A 425 -13.36 7.00 22.28
N HIS A 426 -12.18 6.39 22.26
CA HIS A 426 -10.95 6.97 22.77
C HIS A 426 -9.93 7.20 21.65
N VAL A 427 -9.43 8.44 21.54
CA VAL A 427 -8.43 8.87 20.54
C VAL A 427 -7.23 9.46 21.26
N TYR A 428 -6.07 8.76 21.27
CA TYR A 428 -4.91 9.25 21.98
C TYR A 428 -3.58 8.93 21.28
N ASN A 429 -2.60 9.77 21.53
CA ASN A 429 -1.24 9.65 21.01
C ASN A 429 -1.14 9.43 19.50
N ASN A 430 -2.12 9.93 18.71
CA ASN A 430 -1.99 9.93 17.25
C ASN A 430 -1.21 11.16 16.79
N TYR A 431 -0.46 11.00 15.72
CA TYR A 431 0.20 12.07 15.01
C TYR A 431 -0.63 12.50 13.80
N PHE A 432 -1.22 13.69 13.88
CA PHE A 432 -1.97 14.34 12.81
C PHE A 432 -1.02 15.29 12.10
N ASP A 433 -0.56 14.91 10.91
CA ASP A 433 0.55 15.53 10.20
C ASP A 433 0.08 16.12 8.89
N GLY A 434 -0.11 17.44 8.83
CA GLY A 434 -0.46 18.16 7.60
C GLY A 434 -1.88 17.92 7.07
N ASN A 435 -2.86 17.59 7.94
CA ASN A 435 -4.20 17.18 7.49
C ASN A 435 -5.00 18.33 6.88
N SER A 436 -5.41 18.18 5.62
CA SER A 436 -5.96 19.25 4.79
C SER A 436 -7.40 19.64 5.09
N LYS A 437 -8.21 18.75 5.70
CA LYS A 437 -9.60 19.00 6.03
C LYS A 437 -9.85 19.01 7.54
N TYR A 438 -9.92 17.86 8.21
CA TYR A 438 -10.13 17.81 9.66
C TYR A 438 -9.57 16.53 10.30
N GLY A 439 -9.23 16.63 11.56
CA GLY A 439 -8.82 15.51 12.42
C GLY A 439 -10.00 14.69 12.93
N VAL A 440 -10.33 14.79 14.22
CA VAL A 440 -11.44 14.08 14.85
C VAL A 440 -12.76 14.78 14.56
N GLY A 441 -13.77 14.04 14.07
CA GLY A 441 -15.09 14.57 13.76
C GLY A 441 -16.21 13.86 14.52
N ALA A 442 -16.96 14.58 15.36
CA ALA A 442 -18.06 14.06 16.17
C ALA A 442 -19.42 14.35 15.53
N THR A 443 -20.18 13.29 15.20
CA THR A 443 -21.54 13.38 14.66
C THR A 443 -22.51 12.50 15.44
N THR A 444 -23.80 12.68 15.22
CA THR A 444 -24.93 11.84 15.63
C THR A 444 -24.77 11.21 17.02
N GLY A 445 -24.74 12.05 18.04
CA GLY A 445 -24.80 11.57 19.42
C GLY A 445 -23.57 10.79 19.93
N SER A 446 -22.44 10.86 19.26
CA SER A 446 -21.19 10.22 19.71
C SER A 446 -20.60 10.91 20.94
N CYS A 447 -19.86 10.16 21.78
CA CYS A 447 -19.03 10.66 22.87
C CYS A 447 -17.58 10.23 22.60
N ILE A 448 -16.69 11.22 22.52
CA ILE A 448 -15.29 10.98 22.16
C ILE A 448 -14.38 11.60 23.20
N PHE A 449 -13.45 10.81 23.75
CA PHE A 449 -12.35 11.31 24.55
C PHE A 449 -11.10 11.43 23.68
N VAL A 450 -10.53 12.64 23.61
CA VAL A 450 -9.40 13.00 22.73
C VAL A 450 -8.28 13.53 23.61
N GLU A 451 -7.20 12.76 23.79
CA GLU A 451 -6.11 13.18 24.65
C GLU A 451 -4.72 12.93 24.11
N LYS A 452 -3.77 13.81 24.48
CA LYS A 452 -2.33 13.63 24.25
C LYS A 452 -1.96 13.33 22.78
N ASN A 453 -2.77 13.81 21.82
CA ASN A 453 -2.42 13.75 20.42
C ASN A 453 -1.52 14.92 20.04
N TYR A 454 -0.78 14.75 18.94
CA TYR A 454 0.02 15.81 18.34
C TYR A 454 -0.59 16.20 16.99
N TYR A 455 -0.97 17.47 16.84
CA TYR A 455 -1.50 18.05 15.61
C TYR A 455 -0.49 19.05 15.04
N ARG A 456 0.11 18.74 13.90
CA ARG A 456 0.93 19.63 13.08
C ARG A 456 0.17 20.03 11.83
N ASN A 457 -0.11 21.31 11.63
CA ASN A 457 -0.80 21.83 10.45
C ASN A 457 -2.11 21.08 10.10
N CYS A 458 -2.76 20.47 11.08
CA CYS A 458 -4.10 19.91 10.92
C CYS A 458 -5.09 21.06 10.87
N LYS A 459 -5.77 21.24 9.73
CA LYS A 459 -6.62 22.41 9.48
C LYS A 459 -7.67 22.66 10.56
N TYR A 460 -8.38 21.62 10.94
CA TYR A 460 -9.34 21.60 12.05
C TYR A 460 -9.06 20.37 12.91
N PRO A 461 -8.32 20.48 14.01
CA PRO A 461 -7.95 19.32 14.84
C PRO A 461 -9.15 18.50 15.31
N MET A 462 -10.21 19.17 15.73
CA MET A 462 -11.47 18.56 16.18
C MET A 462 -12.64 19.35 15.60
N LEU A 463 -13.70 18.65 15.23
CA LEU A 463 -14.95 19.26 14.77
C LEU A 463 -16.16 18.57 15.39
N ILE A 464 -17.13 19.34 15.87
CA ILE A 464 -18.48 18.89 16.17
C ILE A 464 -19.40 19.33 15.04
N SER A 465 -20.18 18.41 14.48
CA SER A 465 -21.06 18.70 13.34
C SER A 465 -22.03 19.80 13.63
N LYS A 466 -22.17 20.77 12.72
CA LYS A 466 -23.09 21.90 12.74
C LYS A 466 -22.91 22.89 13.92
N GLN A 467 -21.70 22.98 14.45
CA GLN A 467 -21.32 24.00 15.43
C GLN A 467 -19.82 24.27 15.40
N GLY A 468 -19.32 25.20 16.22
CA GLY A 468 -17.91 25.55 16.34
C GLY A 468 -17.28 25.89 14.98
N SER A 469 -16.06 25.45 14.74
CA SER A 469 -15.35 25.70 13.49
C SER A 469 -16.03 25.11 12.24
N ASP A 470 -16.93 24.14 12.40
CA ASP A 470 -17.68 23.56 11.27
C ASP A 470 -18.64 24.59 10.62
N ILE A 471 -19.23 25.48 11.39
CA ILE A 471 -20.11 26.53 10.87
C ILE A 471 -19.70 27.94 11.29
N HIS A 472 -19.00 28.08 12.41
CA HIS A 472 -18.67 29.37 13.02
C HIS A 472 -17.23 29.80 12.72
N ASN A 473 -16.79 29.70 11.56
CA ASN A 473 -15.47 30.13 11.08
C ASN A 473 -15.10 31.62 11.32
N GLY A 474 -15.64 32.25 12.37
CA GLY A 474 -15.61 33.68 12.57
C GLY A 474 -16.61 34.43 11.65
N VAL A 475 -17.38 33.73 10.85
CA VAL A 475 -18.32 34.28 9.85
C VAL A 475 -19.71 33.64 9.91
N GLY A 476 -19.85 32.48 10.59
CA GLY A 476 -21.13 31.76 10.70
C GLY A 476 -22.14 32.46 11.63
N SER A 477 -23.43 32.38 11.31
CA SER A 477 -24.47 32.77 12.21
C SER A 477 -25.00 31.55 12.96
N ALA A 478 -25.46 31.74 14.19
CA ALA A 478 -26.13 30.69 14.97
C ALA A 478 -27.40 30.11 14.31
N ALA A 479 -27.87 30.70 13.21
CA ALA A 479 -28.96 30.22 12.40
C ALA A 479 -28.51 29.29 11.26
N ASP A 480 -27.22 29.22 10.94
CA ASP A 480 -26.73 28.31 9.93
C ASP A 480 -26.61 26.89 10.51
N THR A 481 -27.40 25.98 10.00
CA THR A 481 -27.42 24.56 10.40
C THR A 481 -26.75 23.64 9.41
N LYS A 482 -26.04 24.18 8.41
CA LYS A 482 -25.33 23.42 7.38
C LYS A 482 -23.87 23.33 7.74
N GLY A 483 -23.47 22.23 8.40
CA GLY A 483 -22.04 21.92 8.61
C GLY A 483 -21.30 21.69 7.30
N THR A 484 -19.98 21.85 7.35
CA THR A 484 -19.08 21.70 6.21
C THR A 484 -18.63 20.24 6.01
N PHE A 485 -18.57 19.43 7.06
CA PHE A 485 -18.14 18.03 6.98
C PHE A 485 -19.26 17.00 7.14
N SER A 486 -20.40 17.39 7.74
CA SER A 486 -21.55 16.52 7.95
C SER A 486 -22.86 17.31 7.94
N SER A 487 -23.93 16.68 7.46
CA SER A 487 -25.32 17.17 7.60
C SER A 487 -26.03 16.61 8.84
N GLU A 488 -25.34 15.76 9.62
CA GLU A 488 -25.89 15.10 10.81
C GLU A 488 -25.79 15.98 12.04
N ASP A 489 -26.57 15.68 13.08
CA ASP A 489 -26.45 16.35 14.36
C ASP A 489 -25.10 16.06 15.01
N GLY A 490 -24.68 16.90 15.97
CA GLY A 490 -23.39 16.78 16.62
C GLY A 490 -23.33 15.65 17.64
N GLY A 491 -22.15 15.04 17.73
CA GLY A 491 -21.68 14.34 18.92
C GLY A 491 -20.91 15.30 19.82
N ILE A 492 -20.29 14.81 20.89
CA ILE A 492 -19.54 15.65 21.85
C ILE A 492 -18.12 15.13 22.04
N ILE A 493 -17.16 16.08 22.15
CA ILE A 493 -15.75 15.80 22.36
C ILE A 493 -15.31 16.37 23.70
N LYS A 494 -14.72 15.51 24.56
CA LYS A 494 -13.88 15.90 25.70
C LYS A 494 -12.43 15.86 25.25
N ALA A 495 -11.66 16.93 25.49
CA ALA A 495 -10.26 17.03 25.10
C ALA A 495 -9.34 17.28 26.30
N PHE A 496 -8.18 16.60 26.34
CA PHE A 496 -7.18 16.74 27.40
C PHE A 496 -5.76 16.70 26.84
N ASP A 497 -4.94 17.67 27.23
CA ASP A 497 -3.47 17.68 27.02
C ASP A 497 -3.01 17.37 25.57
N ASN A 498 -3.78 17.85 24.56
CA ASN A 498 -3.39 17.73 23.16
C ASN A 498 -2.44 18.87 22.77
N TYR A 499 -1.41 18.58 21.99
CA TYR A 499 -0.53 19.59 21.40
C TYR A 499 -1.00 19.95 19.98
N MET A 500 -1.19 21.25 19.73
CA MET A 500 -1.69 21.75 18.43
C MET A 500 -0.82 22.89 17.94
N THR A 501 -0.40 22.83 16.67
CA THR A 501 0.35 23.90 16.03
C THR A 501 -0.01 24.02 14.55
N GLY A 502 -0.16 25.26 14.06
CA GLY A 502 -0.46 25.57 12.66
C GLY A 502 -1.91 25.28 12.21
N GLN A 503 -2.82 24.98 13.13
CA GLN A 503 -4.24 24.79 12.81
C GLN A 503 -4.88 26.10 12.33
N LYS A 504 -5.87 25.98 11.43
CA LYS A 504 -6.64 27.12 10.95
C LYS A 504 -7.59 27.65 12.02
N SER A 505 -8.28 26.75 12.73
CA SER A 505 -9.23 27.08 13.79
C SER A 505 -9.39 25.93 14.77
N PHE A 506 -9.59 26.27 16.02
CA PHE A 506 -10.06 25.41 17.10
C PHE A 506 -10.76 26.29 18.13
N GLU A 507 -12.03 26.00 18.42
CA GLU A 507 -12.90 26.78 19.28
C GLU A 507 -13.27 25.96 20.53
N PRO A 508 -12.58 26.13 21.66
CA PRO A 508 -12.93 25.42 22.90
C PRO A 508 -14.22 25.96 23.52
N TYR A 509 -14.92 25.11 24.28
CA TYR A 509 -16.03 25.53 25.11
C TYR A 509 -15.57 26.55 26.14
N ILE A 510 -16.32 27.67 26.29
CA ILE A 510 -16.08 28.71 27.31
C ILE A 510 -17.36 28.92 28.10
N ALA A 511 -17.35 28.60 29.40
CA ALA A 511 -18.47 28.74 30.28
C ALA A 511 -18.92 30.20 30.40
N GLY A 512 -20.21 30.46 30.23
CA GLY A 512 -20.80 31.81 30.34
C GLY A 512 -20.55 32.73 29.14
N ASP A 513 -19.74 32.34 28.15
CA ASP A 513 -19.60 33.08 26.90
C ASP A 513 -20.84 32.90 26.01
N ALA A 514 -21.35 33.97 25.41
CA ALA A 514 -22.58 33.93 24.62
C ALA A 514 -22.48 33.10 23.33
N THR A 515 -21.24 32.98 22.77
CA THR A 515 -20.91 32.27 21.53
C THR A 515 -20.31 30.90 21.82
N TYR A 516 -19.20 30.87 22.54
CA TYR A 516 -18.38 29.66 22.74
C TYR A 516 -18.94 28.68 23.75
N SER A 517 -20.01 29.01 24.49
CA SER A 517 -20.81 28.03 25.24
C SER A 517 -21.75 27.21 24.35
N LYS A 518 -21.93 27.60 23.08
CA LYS A 518 -22.83 26.95 22.10
C LYS A 518 -22.07 26.46 20.86
N HIS A 519 -21.17 27.32 20.38
CA HIS A 519 -20.32 27.04 19.21
C HIS A 519 -18.92 26.66 19.66
N PHE A 520 -18.70 25.41 19.93
CA PHE A 520 -17.40 24.84 20.33
C PHE A 520 -17.08 23.56 19.60
N ASP A 521 -15.79 23.25 19.43
CA ASP A 521 -15.27 22.05 18.81
C ASP A 521 -14.99 20.95 19.82
N ALA A 522 -14.67 21.32 21.05
CA ALA A 522 -14.45 20.40 22.17
C ALA A 522 -14.60 21.11 23.52
N TYR A 523 -14.94 20.34 24.54
CA TYR A 523 -14.77 20.76 25.93
C TYR A 523 -13.37 20.36 26.40
N VAL A 524 -12.53 21.34 26.64
CA VAL A 524 -11.14 21.13 27.08
C VAL A 524 -11.10 21.13 28.61
N VAL A 525 -10.54 20.06 29.19
CA VAL A 525 -10.35 19.91 30.64
C VAL A 525 -8.90 20.12 31.02
N GLU A 526 -8.68 20.68 32.24
CA GLU A 526 -7.34 20.87 32.79
C GLU A 526 -6.83 19.62 33.51
N ASN A 527 -7.73 18.79 34.00
CA ASN A 527 -7.41 17.54 34.70
C ASN A 527 -8.04 16.36 33.98
N ARG A 528 -7.25 15.30 33.75
CA ARG A 528 -7.67 14.11 33.02
C ARG A 528 -8.99 13.51 33.53
N ASN A 529 -9.17 13.48 34.86
CA ASN A 529 -10.35 12.88 35.49
C ASN A 529 -11.51 13.86 35.76
N GLU A 530 -11.43 15.08 35.22
CA GLU A 530 -12.53 16.03 35.28
C GLU A 530 -13.71 15.52 34.47
N GLN A 531 -14.90 15.62 35.03
CA GLN A 531 -16.15 15.24 34.36
C GLN A 531 -16.80 16.46 33.73
N LEU A 532 -17.38 16.28 32.56
CA LEU A 532 -18.17 17.33 31.92
C LEU A 532 -19.53 17.50 32.63
N PRO A 533 -19.96 18.75 32.89
CA PRO A 533 -21.29 19.04 33.46
C PRO A 533 -22.41 18.55 32.53
N SER A 534 -23.47 18.02 33.10
CA SER A 534 -24.60 17.45 32.34
C SER A 534 -25.38 18.47 31.50
N GLU A 535 -25.25 19.76 31.84
CA GLU A 535 -25.85 20.88 31.09
C GLU A 535 -25.07 21.26 29.84
N VAL A 536 -23.83 20.79 29.68
CA VAL A 536 -23.03 21.00 28.49
C VAL A 536 -23.48 20.01 27.44
N VAL A 537 -24.22 20.50 26.47
CA VAL A 537 -24.78 19.71 25.38
C VAL A 537 -24.49 20.38 24.03
N THR A 538 -24.46 19.58 22.96
CA THR A 538 -24.28 20.13 21.61
C THR A 538 -25.48 20.92 21.12
N LEU A 539 -25.22 21.93 20.30
CA LEU A 539 -26.23 22.82 19.76
C LEU A 539 -27.26 22.07 18.91
N GLN A 540 -26.86 21.13 18.12
CA GLN A 540 -27.72 20.28 17.30
C GLN A 540 -27.69 18.85 17.84
N GLY A 541 -28.86 18.30 18.12
CA GLY A 541 -29.02 16.96 18.69
C GLY A 541 -28.97 16.89 20.21
N GLY A 542 -28.52 17.95 20.93
CA GLY A 542 -28.53 18.00 22.40
C GLY A 542 -27.69 16.89 23.06
N THR A 543 -26.61 16.47 22.43
CA THR A 543 -25.75 15.39 22.93
C THR A 543 -24.91 15.88 24.10
N GLY A 544 -25.09 15.27 25.30
CA GLY A 544 -24.19 15.42 26.44
C GLY A 544 -23.12 14.33 26.47
N TYR A 545 -22.02 14.60 27.16
CA TYR A 545 -20.94 13.67 27.35
C TYR A 545 -21.24 12.69 28.51
N ASN A 546 -21.04 11.41 28.30
CA ASN A 546 -21.38 10.38 29.29
C ASN A 546 -20.29 10.10 30.33
N ASN A 547 -19.17 10.80 30.28
CA ASN A 547 -18.04 10.65 31.20
C ASN A 547 -17.46 9.22 31.32
N PHE A 548 -17.54 8.43 30.26
CA PHE A 548 -17.11 7.03 30.22
C PHE A 548 -15.62 6.85 30.57
N ASP A 549 -14.81 7.83 30.22
CA ASP A 549 -13.34 7.81 30.44
C ASP A 549 -12.95 7.94 31.93
N THR A 550 -13.88 8.34 32.78
CA THR A 550 -13.69 8.41 34.24
C THR A 550 -14.37 7.26 35.00
N ALA A 551 -15.03 6.36 34.28
CA ALA A 551 -15.68 5.18 34.86
C ALA A 551 -14.64 4.17 35.36
N SER A 552 -15.01 3.41 36.41
CA SER A 552 -14.10 2.44 37.03
C SER A 552 -13.75 1.25 36.15
N ASP A 553 -14.51 1.01 35.09
CA ASP A 553 -14.35 -0.04 34.09
C ASP A 553 -13.67 0.46 32.80
N PHE A 554 -13.21 1.71 32.77
CA PHE A 554 -12.35 2.18 31.69
C PHE A 554 -11.01 1.43 31.72
N TYR A 555 -10.54 0.96 30.56
CA TYR A 555 -9.31 0.15 30.50
C TYR A 555 -8.05 0.92 30.97
N SER A 556 -7.09 0.19 31.50
CA SER A 556 -5.79 0.72 31.89
C SER A 556 -4.88 0.91 30.65
N TYR A 557 -4.14 2.00 30.59
CA TYR A 557 -3.21 2.32 29.51
C TYR A 557 -2.13 3.30 30.01
N SER A 558 -1.07 3.44 29.24
CA SER A 558 0.07 4.32 29.55
C SER A 558 0.37 5.24 28.37
N PRO A 559 -0.24 6.43 28.31
CA PRO A 559 -0.04 7.32 27.17
C PRO A 559 1.30 8.07 27.26
N ASP A 560 1.93 8.26 26.10
CA ASP A 560 3.09 9.14 25.94
C ASP A 560 2.70 10.61 26.17
N ALA A 561 3.70 11.47 26.48
CA ALA A 561 3.46 12.90 26.47
C ALA A 561 3.17 13.38 25.03
N ALA A 562 2.21 14.30 24.86
CA ALA A 562 1.82 14.78 23.54
C ALA A 562 3.00 15.28 22.68
N ALA A 563 3.99 15.93 23.33
CA ALA A 563 5.18 16.44 22.63
C ALA A 563 6.10 15.35 22.07
N ASP A 564 6.07 14.13 22.62
CA ASP A 564 6.92 13.02 22.22
C ASP A 564 6.28 12.16 21.10
N VAL A 565 4.98 12.34 20.87
CA VAL A 565 4.20 11.53 19.93
C VAL A 565 4.80 11.47 18.52
N PRO A 566 5.26 12.56 17.88
CA PRO A 566 5.88 12.47 16.57
C PRO A 566 7.09 11.53 16.57
N ALA A 567 7.98 11.61 17.54
CA ALA A 567 9.17 10.76 17.62
C ALA A 567 8.84 9.30 17.93
N VAL A 568 7.80 9.04 18.72
CA VAL A 568 7.32 7.68 19.02
C VAL A 568 6.69 7.07 17.78
N VAL A 569 5.78 7.79 17.13
CA VAL A 569 5.00 7.30 15.98
C VAL A 569 5.86 7.11 14.74
N THR A 570 6.85 7.99 14.49
CA THR A 570 7.76 7.86 13.35
C THR A 570 9.05 7.09 13.66
N GLY A 571 9.19 6.57 14.88
CA GLY A 571 10.36 5.83 15.31
C GLY A 571 10.36 4.37 14.87
N HIS A 572 11.46 3.67 15.13
CA HIS A 572 11.68 2.26 14.71
C HIS A 572 10.56 1.28 15.12
N TYR A 573 9.92 1.50 16.27
CA TYR A 573 8.80 0.70 16.78
C TYR A 573 7.43 1.40 16.54
N GLY A 574 7.40 2.41 15.68
CA GLY A 574 6.24 3.25 15.44
C GLY A 574 5.28 2.70 14.40
N ALA A 575 4.51 3.62 13.82
CA ALA A 575 3.43 3.31 12.89
C ALA A 575 3.92 2.72 11.56
N GLY A 576 3.05 1.93 10.95
CA GLY A 576 3.30 1.27 9.68
C GLY A 576 4.03 -0.06 9.82
N ARG A 577 4.40 -0.64 8.71
CA ARG A 577 5.11 -1.92 8.63
C ARG A 577 6.49 -1.88 9.29
N CYS A 578 7.03 -3.06 9.56
CA CYS A 578 8.39 -3.23 10.06
C CYS A 578 9.38 -2.36 9.26
N ASN A 579 10.19 -1.60 9.99
CA ASN A 579 11.20 -0.70 9.40
C ASN A 579 10.63 0.33 8.41
N HIS A 580 9.41 0.81 8.66
CA HIS A 580 8.65 1.76 7.83
C HIS A 580 8.34 1.29 6.40
N GLY A 581 8.32 -0.02 6.18
CA GLY A 581 8.06 -0.60 4.88
C GLY A 581 9.19 -0.40 3.86
N ASP A 582 9.03 -0.96 2.68
CA ASP A 582 9.97 -0.84 1.57
C ASP A 582 9.61 0.31 0.60
N PHE A 583 8.34 0.74 0.60
CA PHE A 583 7.91 1.88 -0.20
C PHE A 583 8.37 3.19 0.45
N GLN A 584 9.01 4.04 -0.35
CA GLN A 584 9.53 5.33 0.13
C GLN A 584 8.92 6.48 -0.67
N TYR A 585 8.39 7.47 0.06
CA TYR A 585 7.90 8.73 -0.46
C TYR A 585 8.17 9.83 0.56
N THR A 586 8.51 11.02 0.11
CA THR A 586 8.73 12.17 0.99
C THR A 586 7.77 13.27 0.59
N PHE A 587 6.89 13.67 1.51
CA PHE A 587 5.96 14.77 1.31
C PHE A 587 6.66 16.13 1.35
N ASP A 588 6.25 17.04 0.48
CA ASP A 588 6.63 18.46 0.57
C ASP A 588 5.65 19.21 1.48
N ASN A 589 5.97 19.31 2.75
CA ASN A 589 5.16 20.00 3.75
C ASN A 589 4.76 21.44 3.34
N ALA A 590 5.55 22.12 2.51
CA ALA A 590 5.26 23.50 2.13
C ALA A 590 4.06 23.60 1.17
N THR A 591 3.80 22.58 0.39
CA THR A 591 2.75 22.55 -0.63
C THR A 591 1.65 21.54 -0.32
N GLU A 592 1.97 20.46 0.37
CA GLU A 592 1.05 19.33 0.56
C GLU A 592 0.24 19.44 1.85
N ASP A 593 0.71 20.10 2.91
CA ASP A 593 -0.06 20.38 4.12
C ASP A 593 -1.41 21.10 3.88
N ALA A 594 -1.52 21.92 2.87
CA ALA A 594 -2.75 22.66 2.57
C ALA A 594 -3.58 22.05 1.45
N ASN A 595 -3.05 21.04 0.78
CA ASN A 595 -3.62 20.45 -0.43
C ASN A 595 -4.40 19.16 -0.11
N TYR A 596 -5.55 19.01 -0.71
CA TYR A 596 -6.37 17.78 -0.67
C TYR A 596 -6.55 17.13 -2.05
N ASP A 597 -5.84 17.64 -3.06
CA ASP A 597 -5.81 17.02 -4.39
C ASP A 597 -5.02 15.71 -4.35
N VAL A 598 -5.19 14.89 -5.38
CA VAL A 598 -4.38 13.68 -5.55
C VAL A 598 -2.96 14.08 -5.90
N ILE A 599 -1.98 13.61 -5.14
CA ILE A 599 -0.57 13.73 -5.46
C ILE A 599 -0.26 12.72 -6.56
N LEU A 600 -0.12 13.21 -7.80
CA LEU A 600 0.04 12.34 -8.98
C LEU A 600 1.32 11.52 -8.93
N ASP A 601 2.42 12.06 -8.45
CA ASP A 601 3.68 11.32 -8.30
C ASP A 601 3.53 10.14 -7.32
N LEU A 602 2.88 10.36 -6.18
CA LEU A 602 2.57 9.30 -5.24
C LEU A 602 1.66 8.23 -5.88
N SER A 603 0.59 8.67 -6.56
CA SER A 603 -0.36 7.77 -7.23
C SER A 603 0.33 6.90 -8.28
N ASN A 604 1.16 7.49 -9.13
CA ASN A 604 1.91 6.78 -10.16
C ASN A 604 2.90 5.77 -9.57
N LYS A 605 3.62 6.16 -8.51
CA LYS A 605 4.54 5.24 -7.81
C LYS A 605 3.82 4.07 -7.16
N LEU A 606 2.62 4.29 -6.62
CA LEU A 606 1.80 3.22 -6.04
C LEU A 606 1.27 2.27 -7.11
N GLU A 607 0.83 2.79 -8.25
CA GLU A 607 0.35 1.97 -9.37
C GLU A 607 1.48 1.13 -9.98
N ALA A 608 2.68 1.72 -10.11
CA ALA A 608 3.87 1.06 -10.62
C ALA A 608 4.62 0.21 -9.57
N TYR A 609 4.09 0.12 -8.33
CA TYR A 609 4.80 -0.59 -7.27
C TYR A 609 5.05 -2.06 -7.62
N ALA A 610 6.29 -2.46 -7.48
CA ALA A 610 6.77 -3.81 -7.70
C ALA A 610 7.61 -4.29 -6.50
N SER A 611 7.46 -5.55 -6.14
CA SER A 611 8.28 -6.16 -5.10
C SER A 611 9.73 -6.32 -5.54
N SER A 612 10.66 -6.03 -4.64
CA SER A 612 12.08 -6.38 -4.84
C SER A 612 12.39 -7.83 -4.48
N LEU A 613 11.42 -8.60 -3.99
CA LEU A 613 11.57 -10.02 -3.67
C LEU A 613 11.91 -10.85 -4.92
N VAL A 614 13.01 -11.59 -4.85
CA VAL A 614 13.51 -12.41 -5.96
C VAL A 614 13.30 -13.90 -5.70
N LYS A 615 13.46 -14.34 -4.43
CA LYS A 615 13.43 -15.78 -4.08
C LYS A 615 12.99 -15.99 -2.64
N ILE A 616 12.26 -17.09 -2.43
CA ILE A 616 12.00 -17.70 -1.11
C ILE A 616 12.75 -19.02 -1.11
N TYR A 617 13.72 -19.22 -0.20
CA TYR A 617 14.70 -20.31 -0.32
C TYR A 617 14.17 -21.73 -0.22
N CYS A 618 12.96 -21.94 0.32
CA CYS A 618 12.35 -23.29 0.41
C CYS A 618 11.36 -23.62 -0.69
N LEU A 619 11.03 -22.65 -1.53
CA LEU A 619 10.17 -22.89 -2.68
C LEU A 619 11.09 -23.15 -3.86
N ASP A 620 11.11 -24.41 -4.33
CA ASP A 620 11.98 -24.87 -5.44
C ASP A 620 11.69 -24.14 -6.75
N GLU A 621 10.61 -23.37 -6.83
CA GLU A 621 10.32 -22.52 -7.97
C GLU A 621 9.53 -21.28 -7.52
N TYR A 622 10.20 -20.15 -7.46
CA TYR A 622 9.62 -18.89 -7.82
C TYR A 622 9.65 -18.82 -9.36
N SER A 623 9.20 -19.91 -10.01
CA SER A 623 9.15 -20.01 -11.47
C SER A 623 7.82 -19.43 -11.93
N ASP A 624 7.88 -18.41 -12.77
CA ASP A 624 6.81 -18.04 -13.68
C ASP A 624 6.55 -19.17 -14.68
N GLU A 625 5.93 -20.29 -14.28
CA GLU A 625 5.15 -21.07 -15.22
C GLU A 625 3.77 -20.41 -15.33
N GLN A 626 3.63 -19.57 -16.32
CA GLN A 626 2.35 -19.19 -16.88
C GLN A 626 1.69 -20.46 -17.44
N PRO A 627 0.48 -20.84 -16.96
CA PRO A 627 -0.39 -21.65 -17.79
C PRO A 627 -0.74 -20.79 -19.02
N GLY A 628 -0.40 -21.25 -20.20
CA GLY A 628 -0.76 -20.57 -21.45
C GLY A 628 -2.26 -20.30 -21.50
N GLY A 629 -2.59 -19.03 -21.53
CA GLY A 629 -3.92 -18.49 -21.69
C GLY A 629 -3.73 -17.03 -22.04
N ASP A 630 -3.97 -16.69 -23.30
CA ASP A 630 -3.98 -15.34 -23.84
C ASP A 630 -4.91 -14.44 -23.01
N GLU A 631 -4.34 -13.59 -22.16
CA GLU A 631 -4.97 -12.32 -21.78
C GLU A 631 -3.93 -11.21 -21.94
N PRO A 632 -4.30 -10.12 -22.63
CA PRO A 632 -3.39 -9.03 -22.90
C PRO A 632 -3.06 -8.28 -21.61
N THR A 633 -1.77 -8.16 -21.34
CA THR A 633 -1.20 -7.28 -20.32
C THR A 633 -1.67 -5.84 -20.54
N PRO A 634 -2.19 -5.13 -19.54
CA PRO A 634 -2.41 -3.69 -19.68
C PRO A 634 -1.05 -3.00 -19.73
N GLU A 635 -0.71 -2.41 -20.85
CA GLU A 635 0.42 -1.49 -20.93
C GLU A 635 0.17 -0.27 -20.05
N LEU A 636 1.11 -0.03 -19.15
CA LEU A 636 1.18 1.17 -18.34
C LEU A 636 1.46 2.38 -19.24
N GLY A 637 0.47 3.24 -19.38
CA GLY A 637 0.64 4.52 -20.02
C GLY A 637 1.21 5.56 -19.04
N GLY A 638 2.31 6.15 -19.41
CA GLY A 638 2.68 7.50 -19.04
C GLY A 638 3.77 7.69 -18.01
N ASP A 639 5.01 7.57 -18.44
CA ASP A 639 6.15 8.18 -17.77
C ASP A 639 6.20 9.67 -18.08
N ASP A 640 6.28 10.49 -17.03
CA ASP A 640 6.81 11.84 -17.14
C ASP A 640 8.35 11.70 -17.15
N PRO A 641 9.06 12.22 -18.13
CA PRO A 641 10.47 11.90 -18.31
C PRO A 641 11.33 12.67 -17.31
N ASP A 642 12.13 11.89 -16.54
CA ASP A 642 13.45 12.37 -16.08
C ASP A 642 14.19 12.96 -17.30
N PRO A 643 14.81 14.15 -17.22
CA PRO A 643 15.39 14.87 -18.38
C PRO A 643 16.55 14.17 -19.08
N GLN A 644 16.78 12.89 -18.90
CA GLN A 644 17.93 12.16 -19.47
C GLN A 644 17.65 10.79 -20.15
N SER A 645 16.40 10.46 -20.58
CA SER A 645 16.22 9.31 -21.49
C SER A 645 15.67 9.77 -22.84
N GLN A 646 16.49 9.77 -23.84
CA GLN A 646 16.24 10.45 -25.13
C GLN A 646 15.43 9.68 -26.19
N ASP A 647 14.87 8.48 -25.92
CA ASP A 647 14.33 7.63 -27.01
C ASP A 647 13.00 6.88 -26.74
N SER A 648 12.10 7.36 -25.89
CA SER A 648 10.82 6.71 -25.63
C SER A 648 9.65 7.32 -26.41
N VAL A 649 8.64 6.49 -26.78
CA VAL A 649 7.35 6.93 -27.33
C VAL A 649 6.59 7.68 -26.22
N VAL A 650 6.08 8.89 -26.55
CA VAL A 650 5.28 9.71 -25.61
C VAL A 650 3.80 9.58 -25.96
N ILE A 651 2.97 9.16 -25.01
CA ILE A 651 1.50 9.13 -25.14
C ILE A 651 0.94 10.22 -24.23
N VAL A 652 0.12 11.09 -24.78
CA VAL A 652 -0.51 12.20 -24.05
C VAL A 652 -2.02 12.06 -24.12
N THR A 653 -2.68 12.01 -22.97
CA THR A 653 -4.13 11.88 -22.84
C THR A 653 -4.78 13.19 -22.42
N PHE A 654 -6.08 13.36 -22.72
CA PHE A 654 -6.85 14.56 -22.41
C PHE A 654 -8.10 14.21 -21.57
N ASN A 655 -7.94 13.37 -20.56
CA ASN A 655 -9.06 12.88 -19.75
C ASN A 655 -9.34 13.78 -18.51
N GLY A 656 -9.47 15.08 -18.72
CA GLY A 656 -9.77 16.05 -17.68
C GLY A 656 -8.70 17.13 -17.49
N SER A 657 -7.48 16.87 -17.92
CA SER A 657 -6.36 17.80 -18.10
C SER A 657 -5.38 17.16 -19.09
N SER A 658 -4.41 17.91 -19.61
CA SER A 658 -3.31 17.29 -20.36
C SER A 658 -2.46 16.47 -19.40
N SER A 659 -2.15 15.23 -19.75
CA SER A 659 -1.28 14.35 -18.93
C SER A 659 0.22 14.67 -19.07
N ASN A 660 0.60 15.68 -19.83
CA ASN A 660 2.00 16.03 -20.11
C ASN A 660 2.19 17.54 -20.19
N ALA A 661 3.14 18.08 -19.44
CA ALA A 661 3.44 19.52 -19.32
C ALA A 661 3.82 20.19 -20.65
N MET A 662 4.28 19.43 -21.67
CA MET A 662 4.59 19.93 -23.03
C MET A 662 3.32 20.39 -23.76
N PHE A 663 2.13 19.92 -23.34
CA PHE A 663 0.85 20.13 -24.02
C PHE A 663 -0.07 21.05 -23.21
N THR A 664 -0.59 22.06 -23.85
CA THR A 664 -1.63 22.94 -23.28
C THR A 664 -2.94 22.68 -24.03
N ALA A 665 -3.93 22.11 -23.33
CA ALA A 665 -5.28 21.95 -23.82
C ALA A 665 -6.14 23.17 -23.45
N ALA A 666 -7.18 23.46 -24.21
CA ALA A 666 -8.14 24.51 -23.90
C ALA A 666 -9.13 24.13 -22.80
N GLU A 667 -9.03 22.90 -22.27
CA GLU A 667 -9.88 22.32 -21.22
C GLU A 667 -11.40 22.26 -21.61
N ASN A 668 -11.66 22.10 -22.89
CA ASN A 668 -13.00 21.98 -23.44
C ASN A 668 -13.35 20.49 -23.65
N TYR A 669 -13.61 19.77 -22.56
CA TYR A 669 -13.72 18.31 -22.60
C TYR A 669 -15.08 17.80 -23.10
N GLY A 670 -15.03 16.68 -23.85
CA GLY A 670 -16.21 15.96 -24.35
C GLY A 670 -16.10 14.44 -24.14
N ASP A 671 -17.23 13.76 -24.06
CA ASP A 671 -17.29 12.30 -23.94
C ASP A 671 -16.96 11.64 -25.30
N GLY A 672 -15.83 10.90 -25.34
CA GLY A 672 -15.40 10.15 -26.53
C GLY A 672 -15.70 8.66 -26.45
N LYS A 673 -15.50 8.04 -25.27
CA LYS A 673 -15.80 6.63 -24.97
C LYS A 673 -15.20 5.64 -25.97
N ILE A 674 -13.88 5.59 -26.02
CA ILE A 674 -13.13 4.66 -26.90
C ILE A 674 -12.30 3.67 -26.07
N THR A 675 -11.99 2.53 -26.66
CA THR A 675 -10.92 1.64 -26.18
C THR A 675 -9.78 1.69 -27.19
N TYR A 676 -8.60 2.12 -26.77
CA TYR A 676 -7.40 2.21 -27.60
C TYR A 676 -6.26 1.45 -26.91
N ASP A 677 -5.63 0.52 -27.60
CA ASP A 677 -4.59 -0.37 -27.07
C ASP A 677 -4.99 -1.00 -25.73
N GLY A 678 -6.22 -1.54 -25.64
CA GLY A 678 -6.75 -2.18 -24.42
C GLY A 678 -7.19 -1.22 -23.31
N THR A 679 -6.90 0.09 -23.40
CA THR A 679 -7.23 1.08 -22.37
C THR A 679 -8.51 1.85 -22.74
N TYR A 680 -9.45 1.95 -21.79
CA TYR A 680 -10.69 2.69 -21.97
C TYR A 680 -10.53 4.17 -21.65
N TYR A 681 -10.83 5.03 -22.64
CA TYR A 681 -10.81 6.49 -22.51
C TYR A 681 -12.23 7.03 -22.57
N LYS A 682 -12.65 7.72 -21.52
CA LYS A 682 -14.02 8.26 -21.42
C LYS A 682 -14.16 9.65 -22.01
N LYS A 683 -13.16 10.51 -21.81
CA LYS A 683 -13.17 11.91 -22.21
C LYS A 683 -11.93 12.26 -23.01
N GLY A 684 -12.04 13.32 -23.82
CA GLY A 684 -10.94 13.92 -24.56
C GLY A 684 -11.16 15.42 -24.76
N GLU A 685 -10.17 16.14 -25.29
CA GLU A 685 -10.33 17.54 -25.68
C GLU A 685 -11.31 17.66 -26.87
N LYS A 686 -12.41 18.36 -26.65
CA LYS A 686 -13.42 18.60 -27.69
C LYS A 686 -12.97 19.71 -28.63
N LEU A 687 -12.52 19.36 -29.81
CA LEU A 687 -12.13 20.29 -30.86
C LEU A 687 -13.39 20.87 -31.53
N ASP A 688 -13.91 21.96 -30.99
CA ASP A 688 -15.01 22.76 -31.55
C ASP A 688 -14.55 24.21 -31.72
N SER A 689 -15.44 25.20 -31.57
CA SER A 689 -15.05 26.62 -31.70
C SER A 689 -14.22 27.13 -30.51
N LYS A 690 -14.15 26.37 -29.40
CA LYS A 690 -13.45 26.74 -28.18
C LYS A 690 -12.24 25.85 -27.87
N GLY A 691 -12.27 24.58 -28.31
CA GLY A 691 -11.26 23.58 -27.98
C GLY A 691 -10.03 23.65 -28.91
N SER A 692 -8.88 23.49 -28.32
CA SER A 692 -7.59 23.38 -29.03
C SER A 692 -6.53 22.73 -28.13
N VAL A 693 -5.51 22.14 -28.77
CA VAL A 693 -4.30 21.66 -28.08
C VAL A 693 -3.09 22.32 -28.72
N VAL A 694 -2.20 22.86 -27.90
CA VAL A 694 -0.96 23.50 -28.31
C VAL A 694 0.22 22.78 -27.66
N PHE A 695 1.30 22.52 -28.41
CA PHE A 695 2.52 21.94 -27.88
C PHE A 695 3.75 22.30 -28.71
N THR A 696 4.91 22.25 -28.07
CA THR A 696 6.21 22.45 -28.74
C THR A 696 7.10 21.23 -28.42
N PRO A 697 7.36 20.35 -29.40
CA PRO A 697 8.19 19.17 -29.17
C PRO A 697 9.66 19.56 -28.97
N GLN A 698 10.37 18.83 -28.10
CA GLN A 698 11.80 19.07 -27.84
C GLN A 698 12.72 18.35 -28.84
N LYS A 699 12.18 17.43 -29.64
CA LYS A 699 12.87 16.71 -30.71
C LYS A 699 11.90 16.36 -31.85
N ASP A 700 12.41 15.82 -32.94
CA ASP A 700 11.59 15.41 -34.09
C ASP A 700 10.80 14.14 -33.76
N TYR A 701 9.49 14.15 -34.05
CA TYR A 701 8.59 12.99 -33.84
C TYR A 701 7.73 12.69 -35.07
N ASN A 702 7.26 11.45 -35.12
CA ASN A 702 6.07 11.07 -35.88
C ASN A 702 4.88 11.12 -34.92
N MET A 703 3.91 11.98 -35.15
CA MET A 703 2.73 12.21 -34.32
C MET A 703 1.51 11.48 -34.91
N VAL A 704 0.82 10.71 -34.07
CA VAL A 704 -0.48 10.11 -34.39
C VAL A 704 -1.53 10.74 -33.47
N LEU A 705 -2.66 11.19 -34.01
CA LEU A 705 -3.81 11.68 -33.26
C LEU A 705 -4.89 10.60 -33.23
N VAL A 706 -5.40 10.28 -32.04
CA VAL A 706 -6.55 9.38 -31.87
C VAL A 706 -7.80 10.18 -31.55
N LEU A 707 -8.79 10.09 -32.43
CA LEU A 707 -9.97 10.92 -32.41
C LEU A 707 -11.25 10.08 -32.27
N ALA A 708 -12.16 10.52 -31.39
CA ALA A 708 -13.51 9.99 -31.30
C ALA A 708 -14.53 10.93 -32.00
N THR A 709 -15.72 10.42 -32.30
CA THR A 709 -16.88 11.14 -32.90
C THR A 709 -16.67 11.74 -34.29
N VAL A 710 -15.54 11.55 -34.91
CA VAL A 710 -15.24 12.02 -36.26
C VAL A 710 -15.41 10.86 -37.28
N LYS A 711 -15.90 11.14 -38.49
CA LYS A 711 -16.05 10.13 -39.54
C LYS A 711 -14.90 10.22 -40.54
N PRO A 712 -14.52 9.12 -41.21
CA PRO A 712 -13.53 9.14 -42.30
C PRO A 712 -13.83 10.21 -43.36
N GLY A 713 -12.78 10.82 -43.89
CA GLY A 713 -12.90 11.91 -44.86
C GLY A 713 -13.15 13.30 -44.26
N ARG A 714 -13.28 13.41 -42.90
CA ARG A 714 -13.26 14.69 -42.21
C ARG A 714 -11.83 15.09 -41.89
N ASP A 715 -11.65 16.37 -41.59
CA ASP A 715 -10.34 16.95 -41.28
C ASP A 715 -10.30 17.57 -39.88
N VAL A 716 -9.11 17.57 -39.28
CA VAL A 716 -8.69 18.47 -38.23
C VAL A 716 -7.67 19.46 -38.79
N LYS A 717 -7.45 20.58 -38.13
CA LYS A 717 -6.41 21.55 -38.54
C LYS A 717 -5.19 21.47 -37.60
N ILE A 718 -4.03 21.39 -38.23
CA ILE A 718 -2.75 21.49 -37.53
C ILE A 718 -2.04 22.74 -38.07
N ASN A 719 -1.76 23.72 -37.21
CA ASN A 719 -1.26 25.05 -37.59
C ASN A 719 -2.08 25.73 -38.71
N GLY A 720 -3.42 25.50 -38.69
CA GLY A 720 -4.33 26.06 -39.70
C GLY A 720 -4.48 25.24 -40.98
N GLU A 721 -3.56 24.32 -41.25
CA GLU A 721 -3.61 23.43 -42.43
C GLU A 721 -4.54 22.23 -42.18
N LYS A 722 -5.33 21.87 -43.15
CA LYS A 722 -6.28 20.74 -43.06
C LYS A 722 -5.56 19.41 -43.19
N THR A 723 -5.83 18.53 -42.26
CA THR A 723 -5.33 17.14 -42.25
C THR A 723 -6.51 16.19 -42.26
N THR A 724 -6.66 15.40 -43.32
CA THR A 724 -7.80 14.50 -43.50
C THR A 724 -7.66 13.27 -42.60
N VAL A 725 -8.72 12.95 -41.87
CA VAL A 725 -8.79 11.73 -41.06
C VAL A 725 -8.90 10.52 -42.00
N SER A 726 -7.89 9.66 -41.97
CA SER A 726 -7.82 8.43 -42.76
C SER A 726 -7.34 7.32 -41.84
N GLY A 727 -8.22 6.57 -41.25
CA GLY A 727 -7.88 5.45 -40.40
C GLY A 727 -8.93 4.38 -40.44
N ALA A 728 -8.61 3.17 -40.03
CA ALA A 728 -9.55 2.08 -39.88
C ALA A 728 -10.49 2.34 -38.71
N GLU A 729 -11.77 2.08 -38.88
CA GLU A 729 -12.73 2.01 -37.79
C GLU A 729 -12.39 0.80 -36.94
N ASN A 730 -12.19 1.02 -35.64
CA ASN A 730 -12.01 -0.09 -34.72
C ASN A 730 -13.38 -0.69 -34.37
N ALA A 731 -13.49 -2.02 -34.37
CA ALA A 731 -14.74 -2.76 -34.22
C ALA A 731 -15.38 -2.67 -32.82
N GLU A 732 -14.67 -2.15 -31.79
CA GLU A 732 -15.14 -2.15 -30.40
C GLU A 732 -15.50 -0.78 -29.80
N GLY A 733 -15.35 0.29 -30.55
CA GLY A 733 -15.70 1.65 -30.09
C GLY A 733 -15.06 2.66 -31.04
N ALA A 734 -15.85 3.29 -31.88
CA ALA A 734 -15.44 4.11 -33.00
C ALA A 734 -14.40 5.18 -32.63
N TYR A 735 -13.15 4.89 -32.79
CA TYR A 735 -12.10 5.90 -32.91
C TYR A 735 -11.42 5.82 -34.28
N TYR A 736 -10.78 6.91 -34.63
CA TYR A 736 -10.04 7.04 -35.89
C TYR A 736 -8.64 7.56 -35.58
N GLU A 737 -7.64 6.95 -36.16
CA GLU A 737 -6.27 7.44 -36.12
C GLU A 737 -6.02 8.34 -37.33
N LEU A 738 -5.41 9.48 -37.10
CA LEU A 738 -4.77 10.25 -38.14
C LEU A 738 -3.44 9.59 -38.48
N LEU A 739 -3.14 9.44 -39.77
CA LEU A 739 -1.84 8.94 -40.23
C LEU A 739 -0.69 9.74 -39.60
N PRO A 740 0.48 9.11 -39.35
CA PRO A 740 1.59 9.77 -38.72
C PRO A 740 2.00 11.07 -39.42
N ILE A 741 2.07 12.13 -38.66
CA ILE A 741 2.47 13.47 -39.11
C ILE A 741 3.82 13.77 -38.53
N SER A 742 4.77 14.18 -39.39
CA SER A 742 6.09 14.64 -38.92
C SER A 742 5.96 15.96 -38.19
N VAL A 743 6.42 16.01 -36.95
CA VAL A 743 6.60 17.23 -36.16
C VAL A 743 8.08 17.45 -35.86
N THR A 744 8.52 18.71 -35.89
CA THR A 744 9.93 19.11 -35.81
C THR A 744 10.17 19.76 -34.45
N ALA A 745 11.34 19.51 -33.86
CA ALA A 745 11.79 20.12 -32.62
C ALA A 745 11.63 21.65 -32.62
N ASP A 746 11.36 22.23 -31.47
CA ASP A 746 11.25 23.67 -31.24
C ASP A 746 10.22 24.40 -32.12
N THR A 747 9.31 23.67 -32.77
CA THR A 747 8.22 24.23 -33.57
C THR A 747 6.91 24.11 -32.84
N GLU A 748 6.19 25.23 -32.64
CA GLU A 748 4.87 25.19 -32.02
C GLU A 748 3.83 24.58 -32.96
N TYR A 749 3.08 23.61 -32.44
CA TYR A 749 1.96 22.99 -33.15
C TYR A 749 0.64 23.30 -32.41
N LYS A 750 -0.37 23.70 -33.18
CA LYS A 750 -1.71 23.96 -32.70
C LYS A 750 -2.73 23.11 -33.43
N ILE A 751 -3.41 22.22 -32.67
CA ILE A 751 -4.45 21.34 -33.18
C ILE A 751 -5.80 21.97 -32.87
N THR A 752 -6.64 22.12 -33.90
CA THR A 752 -7.96 22.75 -33.82
C THR A 752 -8.99 22.05 -34.66
N LYS A 753 -10.27 22.43 -34.47
CA LYS A 753 -11.39 21.99 -35.30
C LYS A 753 -11.11 22.15 -36.77
N GLY A 754 -11.42 21.09 -37.54
CA GLY A 754 -11.51 21.10 -39.00
C GLY A 754 -12.93 21.34 -39.53
N SER A 755 -13.35 20.53 -40.49
CA SER A 755 -14.68 20.60 -41.12
C SER A 755 -15.82 20.13 -40.20
N ALA A 756 -15.55 19.36 -39.18
CA ALA A 756 -16.50 18.89 -38.19
C ALA A 756 -15.92 18.97 -36.75
N GLU A 757 -16.77 18.85 -35.75
CA GLU A 757 -16.30 18.62 -34.39
C GLU A 757 -15.66 17.24 -34.28
N ALA A 758 -14.61 17.16 -33.46
CA ALA A 758 -13.93 15.92 -33.11
C ALA A 758 -13.59 15.94 -31.61
N ILE A 759 -13.41 14.77 -31.01
CA ILE A 759 -12.87 14.66 -29.65
C ILE A 759 -11.49 14.02 -29.79
N LEU A 760 -10.46 14.78 -29.41
CA LEU A 760 -9.09 14.29 -29.38
C LEU A 760 -8.86 13.55 -28.07
N MET A 761 -8.73 12.24 -28.16
CA MET A 761 -8.62 11.37 -27.00
C MET A 761 -7.19 11.27 -26.49
N LEU A 762 -6.24 11.08 -27.41
CA LEU A 762 -4.81 11.04 -27.09
C LEU A 762 -3.94 11.44 -28.31
N ILE A 763 -2.69 11.78 -28.02
CA ILE A 763 -1.62 12.01 -29.00
C ILE A 763 -0.49 11.02 -28.69
N LYS A 764 -0.02 10.30 -29.71
CA LYS A 764 1.15 9.43 -29.63
C LYS A 764 2.30 10.07 -30.41
N LEU A 765 3.43 10.31 -29.76
CA LEU A 765 4.65 10.84 -30.37
C LEU A 765 5.71 9.74 -30.38
N THR A 766 6.12 9.30 -31.55
CA THR A 766 7.23 8.36 -31.74
C THR A 766 8.46 9.14 -32.19
N PRO A 767 9.59 9.11 -31.45
CA PRO A 767 10.80 9.79 -31.90
C PRO A 767 11.21 9.35 -33.31
N LYS A 768 11.73 10.27 -34.08
CA LYS A 768 12.40 9.94 -35.35
C LYS A 768 13.84 9.56 -35.07
N GLU A 769 14.32 8.50 -35.69
CA GLU A 769 15.72 8.07 -35.66
C GLU A 769 16.68 9.13 -36.24
#